data_a4837176eefd49ce659923163c0cd35d
#
_entry.id   a4837176eefd49ce659923163c0cd35d
#
_cell.length_a   1.000
_cell.length_b   1.000
_cell.length_c   1.000
_cell.angle_alpha   90.00
_cell.angle_beta   90.00
_cell.angle_gamma   90.00
#
_symmetry.space_group_name_H-M   'P 1'
#
loop_
_entity.id
_entity.type
_entity.pdbx_description
1 polymer ?
#
loop_
_entity_poly.entity_id
_entity_poly.type
_entity_poly.pdbx_seq_one_letter_code
_entity_poly.pdbx_strand_id
1 'polypeptide(L)'
;MTTPTKSHSDTVIQEAILDASPKLSRRSFVIGTAAVAGGGLSVGFHVPALAQTTQGLAAQEINAWVVVKSDDSCIVRVARAEMGQGTHTGLAQLVAEELDCDWAKVSIQQITAGQNLARNRVWKNMATGGSRGIRESHEYVRQGGAAAKILLVQAAANQLGVPVLELSVTKGVIEHGASGRQLSYGQVAEQAAKLPAPDVKTIKLKSPKDWKLAGHPLKRLDTALKVNGRLKYAVDVKLPGMVYAAIKACPVFEGKLKSFDDSAVKSMRGVKAVLRVDDNAVAVVADNWWRAKQALNALPIVWDEVGNGAVTSQSIRANLEEGLTSTKNVFADTNIGDADAAIANAFTKVEATYITPFVSHACMEPMNCTALVTTDKAEVWVPSQNAEAALAELAKSTGLDITKCEVYNMSLGTGFGRRGGFQDYVRQAALLGKQMLGTPVKLLWSREEDITHDFYRPIGHCKMSAGLDKKGNLVGLQMRVSGHSINAYAAPHNIVDGKDRRQLQGFWAEPGDAQFGYTIPNLKIEYAMRNSHVPVGPWRGVNTNQNGLYSECFMEEVVHASGRDSLEFRRALLKDHPKHLGILNAVAEKAGWGKPTAPGVHRGIAQFMGYGSYTAAVAEVSVKGNEVHIHKLVLATNCGHAVNQRTIAAQVEGSVAYALDTLQSEVTIKDGRVEQSNFDTYPIARLKQMPHIETVIAPTFDFWGGVGEPTICVVAPAILNAIYKARGKPIRTVPLKHSGLKIV
;
A
#
# COMPACT_ATOMS: atom_id res chain seq x y z
N MET A 1 15.93 -30.25 6.50
CA MET A 1 15.70 -29.57 5.21
C MET A 1 14.21 -29.55 4.99
N THR A 2 13.53 -28.51 5.45
CA THR A 2 12.08 -28.35 5.28
C THR A 2 11.90 -27.10 4.41
N THR A 3 11.29 -27.31 3.25
CA THR A 3 10.84 -26.26 2.33
C THR A 3 9.90 -25.30 3.05
N PRO A 4 10.02 -23.97 2.89
CA PRO A 4 9.06 -23.04 3.46
C PRO A 4 7.71 -23.19 2.76
N THR A 5 6.71 -23.64 3.48
CA THR A 5 5.30 -23.62 3.07
C THR A 5 4.88 -22.17 2.84
N LYS A 6 4.43 -21.84 1.63
CA LYS A 6 3.78 -20.56 1.32
C LYS A 6 2.60 -20.33 2.26
N SER A 7 2.47 -19.12 2.80
CA SER A 7 1.32 -18.79 3.64
C SER A 7 0.02 -18.92 2.86
N HIS A 8 -1.01 -19.48 3.47
CA HIS A 8 -2.30 -19.76 2.83
C HIS A 8 -2.99 -18.50 2.28
N SER A 9 -2.71 -17.33 2.88
CA SER A 9 -3.24 -16.03 2.45
C SER A 9 -2.65 -15.54 1.11
N ASP A 10 -1.40 -15.90 0.82
CA ASP A 10 -0.71 -15.45 -0.40
C ASP A 10 -1.15 -16.25 -1.63
N THR A 11 -1.48 -17.54 -1.42
CA THR A 11 -1.97 -18.43 -2.48
C THR A 11 -3.37 -18.03 -2.96
N VAL A 12 -4.24 -17.64 -2.05
CA VAL A 12 -5.64 -17.28 -2.35
C VAL A 12 -5.75 -15.97 -3.16
N ILE A 13 -4.87 -14.99 -2.90
CA ILE A 13 -4.84 -13.75 -3.70
C ILE A 13 -4.26 -14.00 -5.11
N GLN A 14 -3.33 -14.94 -5.25
CA GLN A 14 -2.78 -15.33 -6.55
C GLN A 14 -3.82 -16.08 -7.41
N GLU A 15 -4.58 -16.97 -6.83
CA GLU A 15 -5.62 -17.74 -7.54
C GLU A 15 -6.78 -16.86 -8.02
N ALA A 16 -7.19 -15.86 -7.25
CA ALA A 16 -8.26 -14.93 -7.63
C ALA A 16 -7.93 -14.07 -8.88
N ILE A 17 -6.64 -13.81 -9.11
CA ILE A 17 -6.17 -13.10 -10.32
C ILE A 17 -6.06 -14.08 -11.50
N LEU A 18 -5.85 -15.37 -11.24
CA LEU A 18 -5.68 -16.39 -12.27
C LEU A 18 -7.01 -16.86 -12.87
N ASP A 19 -8.08 -16.85 -12.10
CA ASP A 19 -9.41 -17.32 -12.58
C ASP A 19 -10.14 -16.30 -13.48
N ALA A 20 -9.70 -15.03 -13.48
CA ALA A 20 -10.23 -13.99 -14.38
C ALA A 20 -9.58 -13.99 -15.78
N SER A 21 -8.66 -14.93 -16.07
CA SER A 21 -7.98 -15.01 -17.37
C SER A 21 -8.65 -16.00 -18.30
N PRO A 22 -9.04 -15.62 -19.52
CA PRO A 22 -9.55 -16.56 -20.50
C PRO A 22 -8.45 -17.59 -20.84
N LYS A 23 -8.81 -18.88 -20.82
CA LYS A 23 -7.94 -20.00 -21.22
C LYS A 23 -7.63 -19.89 -22.72
N LEU A 24 -6.45 -19.38 -23.05
CA LEU A 24 -5.97 -19.34 -24.43
C LEU A 24 -5.59 -20.75 -24.89
N SER A 25 -6.13 -21.18 -26.03
CA SER A 25 -5.84 -22.48 -26.64
C SER A 25 -4.44 -22.49 -27.27
N ARG A 26 -3.79 -23.68 -27.25
CA ARG A 26 -2.43 -23.88 -27.81
C ARG A 26 -2.28 -23.53 -29.32
N ARG A 27 -3.36 -23.30 -30.05
CA ARG A 27 -3.34 -22.95 -31.47
C ARG A 27 -3.09 -21.46 -31.75
N SER A 28 -3.37 -20.57 -30.82
CA SER A 28 -3.09 -19.12 -30.96
C SER A 28 -1.63 -18.75 -30.74
N PHE A 29 -0.82 -19.72 -30.32
CA PHE A 29 0.59 -19.50 -29.94
C PHE A 29 1.57 -19.55 -31.14
N VAL A 30 1.18 -20.11 -32.28
CA VAL A 30 2.13 -20.46 -33.37
C VAL A 30 2.27 -19.34 -34.43
N ILE A 31 1.44 -18.31 -34.43
CA ILE A 31 1.47 -17.27 -35.49
C ILE A 31 2.34 -16.05 -35.13
N GLY A 32 2.82 -15.94 -33.88
CA GLY A 32 3.57 -14.76 -33.39
C GLY A 32 5.10 -14.85 -33.41
N THR A 33 5.71 -16.01 -33.77
CA THR A 33 7.15 -16.21 -33.58
C THR A 33 8.03 -16.14 -34.84
N ALA A 34 7.48 -15.73 -35.98
CA ALA A 34 8.22 -15.76 -37.26
C ALA A 34 8.64 -14.37 -37.80
N ALA A 35 8.78 -13.34 -37.00
CA ALA A 35 9.23 -12.04 -37.48
C ALA A 35 10.01 -11.23 -36.41
N VAL A 36 11.12 -11.75 -35.87
CA VAL A 36 12.12 -10.93 -35.19
C VAL A 36 13.51 -11.50 -35.42
N ALA A 37 13.94 -11.45 -36.67
CA ALA A 37 15.36 -11.48 -37.01
C ALA A 37 15.66 -10.18 -37.74
N GLY A 38 16.38 -9.27 -37.08
CA GLY A 38 17.00 -8.10 -37.71
C GLY A 38 16.12 -6.86 -37.75
N GLY A 39 16.15 -6.06 -36.73
CA GLY A 39 15.58 -4.73 -36.72
C GLY A 39 15.31 -4.27 -35.29
N GLY A 40 16.07 -3.29 -34.80
CA GLY A 40 15.82 -2.72 -33.49
C GLY A 40 14.36 -2.30 -33.38
N LEU A 41 13.64 -2.83 -32.41
CA LEU A 41 12.27 -2.45 -32.09
C LEU A 41 12.26 -1.05 -31.45
N SER A 42 12.45 -0.03 -32.29
CA SER A 42 11.94 1.30 -32.04
C SER A 42 10.48 1.34 -32.49
N VAL A 43 9.62 0.59 -31.82
CA VAL A 43 8.20 0.90 -31.90
C VAL A 43 8.04 2.21 -31.16
N GLY A 44 7.74 3.26 -31.94
CA GLY A 44 7.62 4.62 -31.46
C GLY A 44 6.55 4.80 -30.42
N PHE A 45 6.87 4.48 -29.17
CA PHE A 45 6.14 4.94 -28.02
C PHE A 45 6.61 6.36 -27.72
N HIS A 46 5.98 7.33 -28.38
CA HIS A 46 6.03 8.71 -27.94
C HIS A 46 5.31 8.80 -26.61
N VAL A 47 6.00 8.42 -25.51
CA VAL A 47 5.69 8.95 -24.19
C VAL A 47 6.35 10.32 -24.16
N PRO A 48 5.58 11.43 -24.25
CA PRO A 48 6.18 12.73 -24.11
C PRO A 48 6.78 12.84 -22.71
N ALA A 49 8.10 12.93 -22.62
CA ALA A 49 8.85 13.42 -21.48
C ALA A 49 9.10 12.50 -20.26
N LEU A 50 9.38 11.22 -20.44
CA LEU A 50 10.20 10.48 -19.43
C LEU A 50 11.50 9.93 -20.04
N ALA A 51 11.68 10.04 -21.35
CA ALA A 51 12.97 9.90 -22.01
C ALA A 51 13.57 11.30 -22.14
N GLN A 52 14.33 11.78 -21.17
CA GLN A 52 15.34 12.76 -21.51
C GLN A 52 16.30 12.10 -22.49
N THR A 53 16.16 12.53 -23.73
CA THR A 53 17.08 12.49 -24.83
C THR A 53 18.53 12.25 -24.42
N THR A 54 18.96 11.01 -24.39
CA THR A 54 20.25 10.65 -24.94
C THR A 54 19.94 10.11 -26.34
N GLN A 55 19.85 11.00 -27.31
CA GLN A 55 19.79 10.63 -28.72
C GLN A 55 20.98 9.76 -29.04
N GLY A 56 20.75 8.56 -29.54
CA GLY A 56 21.69 7.83 -30.33
C GLY A 56 22.56 6.76 -29.66
N LEU A 57 22.46 6.52 -28.34
CA LEU A 57 23.24 5.45 -27.72
C LEU A 57 22.57 4.08 -27.92
N ALA A 58 23.31 3.12 -28.47
CA ALA A 58 22.84 1.75 -28.60
C ALA A 58 22.54 1.17 -27.22
N ALA A 59 21.35 0.61 -27.03
CA ALA A 59 20.89 0.01 -25.79
C ALA A 59 20.61 -1.47 -26.02
N GLN A 60 21.16 -2.35 -25.18
CA GLN A 60 21.03 -3.80 -25.29
C GLN A 60 20.26 -4.35 -24.09
N GLU A 61 19.19 -5.09 -24.36
CA GLU A 61 18.49 -5.86 -23.34
C GLU A 61 19.30 -7.09 -22.99
N ILE A 62 19.94 -7.10 -21.82
CA ILE A 62 20.72 -8.25 -21.33
C ILE A 62 19.76 -9.35 -20.87
N ASN A 63 18.70 -8.97 -20.17
CA ASN A 63 17.57 -9.83 -19.81
C ASN A 63 16.32 -8.95 -19.57
N ALA A 64 15.23 -9.57 -19.15
CA ALA A 64 13.98 -8.84 -18.88
C ALA A 64 14.13 -7.67 -17.87
N TRP A 65 15.09 -7.72 -16.96
CA TRP A 65 15.26 -6.81 -15.84
C TRP A 65 16.29 -5.71 -16.08
N VAL A 66 17.28 -5.96 -16.95
CA VAL A 66 18.45 -5.10 -17.12
C VAL A 66 18.69 -4.78 -18.59
N VAL A 67 18.77 -3.49 -18.88
CA VAL A 67 19.22 -2.96 -20.17
C VAL A 67 20.50 -2.17 -19.95
N VAL A 68 21.53 -2.43 -20.76
CA VAL A 68 22.82 -1.72 -20.70
C VAL A 68 23.00 -0.93 -21.97
N LYS A 69 23.41 0.34 -21.83
CA LYS A 69 23.74 1.23 -22.95
C LYS A 69 25.24 1.25 -23.21
N SER A 70 25.63 1.73 -24.40
CA SER A 70 27.04 1.83 -24.80
C SER A 70 27.87 2.80 -23.96
N ASP A 71 27.23 3.68 -23.16
CA ASP A 71 27.85 4.59 -22.18
C ASP A 71 27.94 4.00 -20.76
N ASP A 72 27.70 2.71 -20.61
CA ASP A 72 27.62 1.95 -19.36
C ASP A 72 26.39 2.31 -18.47
N SER A 73 25.47 3.12 -18.95
CA SER A 73 24.23 3.38 -18.21
C SER A 73 23.42 2.09 -18.12
N CYS A 74 22.94 1.79 -16.92
CA CYS A 74 22.11 0.62 -16.62
C CYS A 74 20.67 1.06 -16.36
N ILE A 75 19.72 0.54 -17.16
CA ILE A 75 18.30 0.73 -16.93
C ILE A 75 17.76 -0.50 -16.22
N VAL A 76 17.21 -0.31 -15.03
CA VAL A 76 16.52 -1.36 -14.27
C VAL A 76 15.02 -1.27 -14.57
N ARG A 77 14.44 -2.36 -15.07
CA ARG A 77 13.01 -2.46 -15.31
C ARG A 77 12.27 -2.90 -14.05
N VAL A 78 11.22 -2.18 -13.70
CA VAL A 78 10.42 -2.41 -12.50
C VAL A 78 8.95 -2.55 -12.83
N ALA A 79 8.26 -3.47 -12.14
CA ALA A 79 6.84 -3.75 -12.33
C ALA A 79 5.96 -3.09 -11.25
N ARG A 80 6.51 -2.81 -10.07
CA ARG A 80 5.76 -2.22 -8.96
C ARG A 80 5.50 -0.74 -9.19
N ALA A 81 4.36 -0.24 -8.68
CA ALA A 81 4.03 1.18 -8.73
C ALA A 81 4.84 2.00 -7.72
N GLU A 82 5.03 3.29 -8.02
CA GLU A 82 5.66 4.28 -7.11
C GLU A 82 4.62 5.31 -6.69
N MET A 83 4.32 5.35 -5.39
CA MET A 83 3.36 6.25 -4.77
C MET A 83 3.99 7.11 -3.65
N GLY A 84 5.32 7.24 -3.65
CA GLY A 84 6.09 7.95 -2.64
C GLY A 84 6.89 7.04 -1.70
N GLN A 85 6.64 5.73 -1.71
CA GLN A 85 7.26 4.78 -0.77
C GLN A 85 8.72 4.42 -1.10
N GLY A 86 9.23 4.77 -2.30
CA GLY A 86 10.62 4.51 -2.69
C GLY A 86 10.92 3.09 -3.17
N THR A 87 9.90 2.32 -3.51
CA THR A 87 10.06 0.94 -4.01
C THR A 87 10.91 0.90 -5.28
N HIS A 88 10.73 1.85 -6.20
CA HIS A 88 11.54 1.92 -7.43
C HIS A 88 13.04 2.01 -7.12
N THR A 89 13.43 2.90 -6.20
CA THR A 89 14.83 3.04 -5.78
C THR A 89 15.33 1.77 -5.08
N GLY A 90 14.54 1.20 -4.17
CA GLY A 90 14.93 -0.01 -3.44
C GLY A 90 15.10 -1.24 -4.35
N LEU A 91 14.23 -1.45 -5.33
CA LEU A 91 14.34 -2.53 -6.31
C LEU A 91 15.56 -2.33 -7.23
N ALA A 92 15.78 -1.10 -7.71
CA ALA A 92 16.95 -0.78 -8.51
C ALA A 92 18.24 -0.97 -7.71
N GLN A 93 18.24 -0.64 -6.41
CA GLN A 93 19.38 -0.84 -5.51
C GLN A 93 19.73 -2.32 -5.34
N LEU A 94 18.72 -3.20 -5.22
CA LEU A 94 18.90 -4.64 -5.15
C LEU A 94 19.44 -5.24 -6.46
N VAL A 95 18.96 -4.77 -7.62
CA VAL A 95 19.47 -5.19 -8.93
C VAL A 95 20.91 -4.72 -9.12
N ALA A 96 21.19 -3.45 -8.83
CA ALA A 96 22.52 -2.85 -8.96
C ALA A 96 23.56 -3.51 -8.03
N GLU A 97 23.13 -3.93 -6.83
CA GLU A 97 23.98 -4.71 -5.90
C GLU A 97 24.49 -5.98 -6.54
N GLU A 98 23.60 -6.77 -7.12
CA GLU A 98 23.99 -8.05 -7.76
C GLU A 98 24.72 -7.84 -9.09
N LEU A 99 24.41 -6.76 -9.79
CA LEU A 99 25.01 -6.42 -11.08
C LEU A 99 26.42 -5.83 -10.93
N ASP A 100 26.79 -5.30 -9.76
CA ASP A 100 28.04 -4.57 -9.53
C ASP A 100 28.25 -3.37 -10.49
N CYS A 101 27.19 -2.70 -10.91
CA CYS A 101 27.26 -1.53 -11.78
C CYS A 101 27.51 -0.24 -10.99
N ASP A 102 27.85 0.84 -11.69
CA ASP A 102 27.96 2.17 -11.07
C ASP A 102 26.57 2.72 -10.75
N TRP A 103 26.25 2.90 -9.48
CA TRP A 103 24.97 3.48 -9.03
C TRP A 103 24.67 4.86 -9.63
N ALA A 104 25.68 5.65 -9.91
CA ALA A 104 25.49 6.97 -10.53
C ALA A 104 24.95 6.89 -11.97
N LYS A 105 25.12 5.75 -12.64
CA LYS A 105 24.65 5.46 -14.01
C LYS A 105 23.36 4.66 -14.04
N VAL A 106 22.71 4.38 -12.89
CA VAL A 106 21.47 3.60 -12.81
C VAL A 106 20.26 4.51 -13.03
N SER A 107 19.36 4.04 -13.89
CA SER A 107 18.03 4.62 -14.10
C SER A 107 16.94 3.55 -14.06
N ILE A 108 15.67 3.98 -14.01
CA ILE A 108 14.52 3.08 -13.89
C ILE A 108 13.62 3.23 -15.12
N GLN A 109 13.13 2.11 -15.61
CA GLN A 109 12.03 2.03 -16.56
C GLN A 109 10.89 1.24 -15.94
N GLN A 110 9.73 1.88 -15.76
CA GLN A 110 8.52 1.15 -15.39
C GLN A 110 7.97 0.45 -16.62
N ILE A 111 7.68 -0.85 -16.49
CA ILE A 111 7.07 -1.65 -17.55
C ILE A 111 5.56 -1.47 -17.55
N THR A 112 4.91 -1.70 -18.70
CA THR A 112 3.45 -1.65 -18.82
C THR A 112 2.81 -3.01 -18.54
N ALA A 113 1.50 -3.01 -18.24
CA ALA A 113 0.76 -4.23 -17.99
C ALA A 113 0.65 -5.11 -19.25
N GLY A 114 0.46 -4.49 -20.42
CA GLY A 114 0.46 -5.20 -21.71
C GLY A 114 1.80 -5.85 -22.02
N GLN A 115 2.93 -5.14 -21.75
CA GLN A 115 4.28 -5.72 -21.90
C GLN A 115 4.48 -6.94 -20.98
N ASN A 116 3.99 -6.88 -19.73
CA ASN A 116 4.10 -8.01 -18.81
C ASN A 116 3.29 -9.21 -19.31
N LEU A 117 2.07 -8.97 -19.77
CA LEU A 117 1.21 -10.00 -20.33
C LEU A 117 1.84 -10.63 -21.59
N ALA A 118 2.32 -9.83 -22.54
CA ALA A 118 2.93 -10.29 -23.80
C ALA A 118 4.21 -11.12 -23.58
N ARG A 119 4.88 -10.94 -22.44
CA ARG A 119 6.08 -11.69 -22.06
C ARG A 119 5.81 -12.75 -20.99
N ASN A 120 4.62 -13.33 -20.96
CA ASN A 120 4.19 -14.39 -20.03
C ASN A 120 4.46 -14.02 -18.56
N ARG A 121 4.23 -12.76 -18.19
CA ARG A 121 4.39 -12.22 -16.84
C ARG A 121 5.81 -12.45 -16.27
N VAL A 122 6.83 -12.27 -17.07
CA VAL A 122 8.24 -12.42 -16.64
C VAL A 122 8.57 -11.56 -15.43
N TRP A 123 7.94 -10.38 -15.29
CA TRP A 123 8.10 -9.48 -14.15
C TRP A 123 7.16 -9.79 -12.97
N LYS A 124 6.45 -10.90 -13.01
CA LYS A 124 5.54 -11.38 -11.95
C LYS A 124 4.38 -10.41 -11.68
N ASN A 125 3.91 -10.38 -10.45
CA ASN A 125 2.77 -9.58 -10.01
C ASN A 125 3.10 -8.08 -9.97
N MET A 126 2.26 -7.24 -10.59
CA MET A 126 2.42 -5.79 -10.63
C MET A 126 1.70 -5.06 -9.47
N ALA A 127 0.88 -5.75 -8.67
CA ALA A 127 0.16 -5.13 -7.58
C ALA A 127 1.10 -4.60 -6.48
N THR A 128 0.84 -3.38 -6.02
CA THR A 128 1.62 -2.68 -5.00
C THR A 128 0.72 -2.34 -3.81
N GLY A 129 0.74 -3.18 -2.79
CA GLY A 129 -0.05 -3.10 -1.57
C GLY A 129 0.39 -4.19 -0.60
N GLY A 130 -0.04 -4.15 0.66
CA GLY A 130 0.39 -5.10 1.69
C GLY A 130 1.90 -5.08 1.93
N SER A 131 2.53 -3.94 1.70
CA SER A 131 4.00 -3.74 1.83
C SER A 131 4.85 -4.75 1.07
N ARG A 132 4.33 -5.30 -0.05
CA ARG A 132 4.92 -6.39 -0.84
C ARG A 132 6.01 -5.94 -1.80
N GLY A 133 6.15 -4.63 -2.05
CA GLY A 133 7.02 -4.10 -3.11
C GLY A 133 8.45 -4.63 -3.07
N ILE A 134 9.10 -4.63 -1.90
CA ILE A 134 10.43 -5.24 -1.70
C ILE A 134 10.28 -6.69 -1.22
N ARG A 135 9.44 -6.92 -0.20
CA ARG A 135 9.28 -8.19 0.51
C ARG A 135 9.04 -9.40 -0.41
N GLU A 136 8.23 -9.25 -1.45
CA GLU A 136 7.94 -10.33 -2.41
C GLU A 136 8.76 -10.25 -3.70
N SER A 137 9.47 -9.14 -3.93
CA SER A 137 10.20 -8.95 -5.20
C SER A 137 11.70 -9.14 -5.08
N HIS A 138 12.24 -9.10 -3.87
CA HIS A 138 13.69 -9.09 -3.62
C HIS A 138 14.46 -10.21 -4.30
N GLU A 139 13.93 -11.44 -4.28
CA GLU A 139 14.62 -12.61 -4.79
C GLU A 139 14.77 -12.55 -6.32
N TYR A 140 13.64 -12.42 -7.04
CA TYR A 140 13.68 -12.49 -8.50
C TYR A 140 14.31 -11.25 -9.17
N VAL A 141 14.24 -10.06 -8.53
CA VAL A 141 14.95 -8.89 -9.07
C VAL A 141 16.46 -9.01 -8.86
N ARG A 142 16.91 -9.55 -7.73
CA ARG A 142 18.32 -9.86 -7.46
C ARG A 142 18.83 -10.93 -8.44
N GLN A 143 18.06 -11.98 -8.67
CA GLN A 143 18.37 -13.00 -9.68
C GLN A 143 18.52 -12.36 -11.07
N GLY A 144 17.66 -11.39 -11.43
CA GLY A 144 17.78 -10.64 -12.67
C GLY A 144 19.08 -9.86 -12.79
N GLY A 145 19.52 -9.18 -11.71
CA GLY A 145 20.81 -8.48 -11.65
C GLY A 145 22.02 -9.42 -11.76
N ALA A 146 22.00 -10.50 -10.99
CA ALA A 146 23.06 -11.51 -11.00
C ALA A 146 23.18 -12.23 -12.35
N ALA A 147 22.05 -12.61 -12.97
CA ALA A 147 22.02 -13.20 -14.30
C ALA A 147 22.62 -12.26 -15.35
N ALA A 148 22.28 -10.97 -15.30
CA ALA A 148 22.85 -9.98 -16.22
C ALA A 148 24.37 -9.86 -16.04
N LYS A 149 24.87 -9.84 -14.81
CA LYS A 149 26.31 -9.86 -14.53
C LYS A 149 27.00 -11.08 -15.10
N ILE A 150 26.43 -12.27 -14.91
CA ILE A 150 26.98 -13.53 -15.46
C ILE A 150 27.15 -13.44 -16.99
N LEU A 151 26.13 -12.95 -17.70
CA LEU A 151 26.17 -12.81 -19.16
C LEU A 151 27.20 -11.76 -19.60
N LEU A 152 27.30 -10.62 -18.93
CA LEU A 152 28.28 -9.57 -19.25
C LEU A 152 29.71 -10.02 -19.01
N VAL A 153 29.98 -10.72 -17.91
CA VAL A 153 31.30 -11.27 -17.59
C VAL A 153 31.68 -12.39 -18.55
N GLN A 154 30.74 -13.27 -18.92
CA GLN A 154 30.99 -14.31 -19.93
C GLN A 154 31.32 -13.71 -21.31
N ALA A 155 30.62 -12.66 -21.72
CA ALA A 155 30.90 -11.94 -22.97
C ALA A 155 32.31 -11.32 -22.94
N ALA A 156 32.72 -10.75 -21.82
CA ALA A 156 34.07 -10.22 -21.64
C ALA A 156 35.14 -11.33 -21.67
N ALA A 157 34.88 -12.44 -21.00
CA ALA A 157 35.79 -13.64 -21.04
C ALA A 157 36.01 -14.12 -22.46
N ASN A 158 34.93 -14.26 -23.24
CA ASN A 158 34.99 -14.64 -24.63
C ASN A 158 35.80 -13.64 -25.48
N GLN A 159 35.61 -12.34 -25.26
CA GLN A 159 36.30 -11.27 -26.01
C GLN A 159 37.79 -11.16 -25.63
N LEU A 160 38.11 -11.38 -24.35
CA LEU A 160 39.47 -11.32 -23.85
C LEU A 160 40.25 -12.65 -24.08
N GLY A 161 39.55 -13.75 -24.34
CA GLY A 161 40.16 -15.08 -24.48
C GLY A 161 40.70 -15.61 -23.16
N VAL A 162 40.00 -15.36 -22.03
CA VAL A 162 40.44 -15.75 -20.67
C VAL A 162 39.32 -16.46 -19.92
N PRO A 163 39.63 -17.30 -18.90
CA PRO A 163 38.62 -17.90 -18.05
C PRO A 163 37.81 -16.85 -17.27
N VAL A 164 36.50 -17.09 -17.10
CA VAL A 164 35.60 -16.23 -16.30
C VAL A 164 36.12 -16.02 -14.88
N LEU A 165 36.72 -17.04 -14.27
CA LEU A 165 37.24 -17.00 -12.90
C LEU A 165 38.43 -16.04 -12.70
N GLU A 166 39.08 -15.61 -13.76
CA GLU A 166 40.19 -14.63 -13.71
C GLU A 166 39.70 -13.18 -13.83
N LEU A 167 38.38 -13.01 -14.03
CA LEU A 167 37.76 -11.69 -14.16
C LEU A 167 37.16 -11.21 -12.86
N SER A 168 37.39 -9.94 -12.56
CA SER A 168 36.71 -9.22 -11.48
C SER A 168 35.86 -8.07 -12.04
N VAL A 169 34.86 -7.63 -11.26
CA VAL A 169 33.98 -6.52 -11.65
C VAL A 169 33.94 -5.46 -10.57
N THR A 170 34.14 -4.21 -10.99
CA THR A 170 33.99 -3.05 -10.10
C THR A 170 33.29 -1.92 -10.87
N LYS A 171 32.10 -1.51 -10.39
CA LYS A 171 31.31 -0.41 -10.97
C LYS A 171 31.07 -0.55 -12.48
N GLY A 172 30.79 -1.78 -12.95
CA GLY A 172 30.51 -2.06 -14.35
C GLY A 172 31.74 -2.15 -15.25
N VAL A 173 32.96 -2.12 -14.67
CA VAL A 173 34.22 -2.40 -15.35
C VAL A 173 34.67 -3.82 -15.02
N ILE A 174 34.89 -4.61 -16.04
CA ILE A 174 35.37 -5.99 -15.98
C ILE A 174 36.87 -5.96 -16.20
N GLU A 175 37.67 -6.54 -15.31
CA GLU A 175 39.12 -6.52 -15.33
C GLU A 175 39.69 -7.91 -15.26
N HIS A 176 40.68 -8.20 -16.13
CA HIS A 176 41.56 -9.35 -16.02
C HIS A 176 42.86 -8.95 -15.31
N GLY A 177 42.97 -9.29 -14.02
CA GLY A 177 44.04 -8.82 -13.14
C GLY A 177 45.44 -9.18 -13.66
N ALA A 178 45.62 -10.37 -14.21
CA ALA A 178 46.92 -10.84 -14.69
C ALA A 178 47.47 -10.05 -15.89
N SER A 179 46.60 -9.52 -16.77
CA SER A 179 47.04 -8.77 -17.97
C SER A 179 46.74 -7.27 -17.89
N GLY A 180 46.00 -6.82 -16.88
CA GLY A 180 45.53 -5.42 -16.75
C GLY A 180 44.51 -4.98 -17.81
N ARG A 181 44.02 -5.91 -18.67
CA ARG A 181 43.01 -5.58 -19.69
C ARG A 181 41.68 -5.37 -19.05
N GLN A 182 40.95 -4.36 -19.54
CA GLN A 182 39.63 -3.98 -19.00
C GLN A 182 38.62 -3.85 -20.13
N LEU A 183 37.35 -4.19 -19.85
CA LEU A 183 36.20 -3.94 -20.69
C LEU A 183 35.08 -3.39 -19.85
N SER A 184 34.34 -2.40 -20.35
CA SER A 184 33.16 -1.90 -19.70
C SER A 184 31.92 -2.72 -20.07
N TYR A 185 30.85 -2.62 -19.26
CA TYR A 185 29.58 -3.28 -19.55
C TYR A 185 29.00 -2.84 -20.90
N GLY A 186 29.11 -1.56 -21.26
CA GLY A 186 28.64 -1.05 -22.55
C GLY A 186 29.37 -1.66 -23.74
N GLN A 187 30.68 -1.95 -23.61
CA GLN A 187 31.49 -2.57 -24.67
C GLN A 187 31.11 -4.03 -24.94
N VAL A 188 30.63 -4.75 -23.96
CA VAL A 188 30.29 -6.21 -24.08
C VAL A 188 28.79 -6.46 -24.16
N ALA A 189 27.94 -5.44 -23.97
CA ALA A 189 26.50 -5.57 -23.87
C ALA A 189 25.85 -6.27 -25.06
N GLU A 190 26.28 -5.96 -26.29
CA GLU A 190 25.75 -6.57 -27.51
C GLU A 190 26.05 -8.07 -27.59
N GLN A 191 27.24 -8.49 -27.17
CA GLN A 191 27.61 -9.91 -27.15
C GLN A 191 26.89 -10.61 -26.00
N ALA A 192 26.80 -9.99 -24.83
CA ALA A 192 26.09 -10.53 -23.67
C ALA A 192 24.61 -10.81 -23.96
N ALA A 193 23.95 -9.92 -24.70
CA ALA A 193 22.55 -10.08 -25.08
C ALA A 193 22.26 -11.27 -26.00
N LYS A 194 23.29 -11.81 -26.66
CA LYS A 194 23.20 -12.98 -27.55
C LYS A 194 23.46 -14.30 -26.83
N LEU A 195 23.95 -14.26 -25.60
CA LEU A 195 24.26 -15.47 -24.82
C LEU A 195 22.98 -16.11 -24.25
N PRO A 196 22.96 -17.44 -24.09
CA PRO A 196 21.86 -18.13 -23.45
C PRO A 196 21.72 -17.72 -21.98
N ALA A 197 20.49 -17.54 -21.54
CA ALA A 197 20.20 -17.18 -20.14
C ALA A 197 20.71 -18.29 -19.19
N PRO A 198 21.34 -17.93 -18.06
CA PRO A 198 21.78 -18.92 -17.07
C PRO A 198 20.54 -19.53 -16.37
N ASP A 199 20.68 -20.77 -15.90
CA ASP A 199 19.66 -21.39 -15.08
C ASP A 199 19.53 -20.64 -13.74
N VAL A 200 18.37 -20.05 -13.51
CA VAL A 200 18.08 -19.24 -12.31
C VAL A 200 18.35 -20.01 -11.01
N LYS A 201 18.17 -21.35 -11.01
CA LYS A 201 18.41 -22.20 -9.84
C LYS A 201 19.89 -22.30 -9.46
N THR A 202 20.80 -22.05 -10.39
CA THR A 202 22.26 -22.10 -10.15
C THR A 202 22.83 -20.75 -9.69
N ILE A 203 22.05 -19.67 -9.77
CA ILE A 203 22.50 -18.32 -9.43
C ILE A 203 22.65 -18.19 -7.91
N LYS A 204 23.86 -17.88 -7.46
CA LYS A 204 24.14 -17.55 -6.08
C LYS A 204 24.03 -16.04 -5.89
N LEU A 205 23.14 -15.62 -5.00
CA LEU A 205 22.98 -14.22 -4.62
C LEU A 205 23.97 -13.83 -3.52
N LYS A 206 24.40 -12.57 -3.51
CA LYS A 206 25.27 -12.03 -2.46
C LYS A 206 24.64 -12.16 -1.07
N SER A 207 25.46 -12.48 -0.08
CA SER A 207 25.06 -12.38 1.32
C SER A 207 24.91 -10.90 1.73
N PRO A 208 24.03 -10.55 2.66
CA PRO A 208 23.95 -9.19 3.21
C PRO A 208 25.28 -8.65 3.76
N LYS A 209 26.19 -9.53 4.17
CA LYS A 209 27.55 -9.16 4.63
C LYS A 209 28.42 -8.60 3.50
N ASP A 210 28.11 -8.98 2.25
CA ASP A 210 28.87 -8.60 1.07
C ASP A 210 28.25 -7.41 0.32
N TRP A 211 27.15 -6.85 0.85
CA TRP A 211 26.45 -5.75 0.23
C TRP A 211 27.26 -4.45 0.28
N LYS A 212 27.32 -3.76 -0.86
CA LYS A 212 28.00 -2.47 -1.02
C LYS A 212 27.03 -1.33 -1.29
N LEU A 213 25.88 -1.62 -1.89
CA LEU A 213 24.81 -0.69 -2.20
C LEU A 213 23.59 -0.95 -1.34
N ALA A 214 23.06 -2.18 -1.32
CA ALA A 214 21.96 -2.56 -0.46
C ALA A 214 22.37 -2.44 1.02
N GLY A 215 21.41 -2.07 1.88
CA GLY A 215 21.70 -1.78 3.29
C GLY A 215 22.19 -0.34 3.57
N HIS A 216 22.55 0.42 2.54
CA HIS A 216 23.08 1.77 2.68
C HIS A 216 22.03 2.87 2.39
N PRO A 217 22.17 4.08 3.00
CA PRO A 217 21.19 5.17 2.87
C PRO A 217 21.38 5.96 1.57
N LEU A 218 21.21 5.32 0.42
CA LEU A 218 21.32 5.95 -0.89
C LEU A 218 20.19 6.96 -1.14
N LYS A 219 20.48 8.00 -1.92
CA LYS A 219 19.47 8.96 -2.36
C LYS A 219 18.49 8.30 -3.32
N ARG A 220 17.23 8.69 -3.26
CA ARG A 220 16.20 8.22 -4.21
C ARG A 220 16.51 8.72 -5.61
N LEU A 221 16.27 7.86 -6.60
CA LEU A 221 16.49 8.16 -8.02
C LEU A 221 15.48 9.18 -8.57
N ASP A 222 14.32 9.33 -7.94
CA ASP A 222 13.24 10.22 -8.38
C ASP A 222 13.21 11.59 -7.68
N THR A 223 14.06 11.85 -6.67
CA THR A 223 14.01 13.09 -5.88
C THR A 223 14.19 14.34 -6.74
N ALA A 224 15.20 14.35 -7.63
CA ALA A 224 15.47 15.51 -8.47
C ALA A 224 14.29 15.90 -9.36
N LEU A 225 13.59 14.91 -9.92
CA LEU A 225 12.41 15.12 -10.76
C LEU A 225 11.23 15.66 -9.96
N LYS A 226 11.07 15.23 -8.70
CA LYS A 226 10.00 15.69 -7.81
C LYS A 226 10.19 17.13 -7.38
N VAL A 227 11.37 17.49 -6.89
CA VAL A 227 11.62 18.84 -6.33
C VAL A 227 11.71 19.94 -7.38
N ASN A 228 11.95 19.60 -8.65
CA ASN A 228 11.95 20.57 -9.74
C ASN A 228 10.67 20.54 -10.61
N GLY A 229 9.64 19.79 -10.20
CA GLY A 229 8.34 19.69 -10.87
C GLY A 229 8.36 18.95 -12.22
N ARG A 230 9.41 18.21 -12.54
CA ARG A 230 9.56 17.48 -13.81
C ARG A 230 8.96 16.07 -13.78
N LEU A 231 8.73 15.51 -12.58
CA LEU A 231 8.04 14.22 -12.46
C LEU A 231 6.59 14.39 -12.95
N LYS A 232 6.17 13.52 -13.85
CA LYS A 232 4.80 13.51 -14.37
C LYS A 232 3.95 12.53 -13.60
N TYR A 233 2.88 13.05 -12.98
CA TYR A 233 1.80 12.27 -12.41
C TYR A 233 0.71 12.02 -13.46
N ALA A 234 -0.27 11.18 -13.14
CA ALA A 234 -1.34 10.90 -14.09
C ALA A 234 -2.19 12.13 -14.39
N VAL A 235 -2.41 13.00 -13.41
CA VAL A 235 -3.12 14.28 -13.59
C VAL A 235 -2.42 15.21 -14.59
N ASP A 236 -1.10 15.07 -14.78
CA ASP A 236 -0.30 15.91 -15.69
C ASP A 236 -0.30 15.43 -17.15
N VAL A 237 -0.83 14.25 -17.44
CA VAL A 237 -0.87 13.69 -18.79
C VAL A 237 -1.59 14.64 -19.74
N LYS A 238 -0.98 14.92 -20.90
CA LYS A 238 -1.58 15.71 -21.98
C LYS A 238 -1.37 14.99 -23.30
N LEU A 239 -2.44 14.76 -24.03
CA LEU A 239 -2.43 14.16 -25.36
C LEU A 239 -3.00 15.14 -26.39
N PRO A 240 -2.58 15.06 -27.66
CA PRO A 240 -3.14 15.90 -28.73
C PRO A 240 -4.66 15.73 -28.84
N GLY A 241 -5.40 16.81 -28.96
CA GLY A 241 -6.86 16.78 -29.10
C GLY A 241 -7.64 16.36 -27.84
N MET A 242 -6.96 16.25 -26.69
CA MET A 242 -7.57 15.76 -25.45
C MET A 242 -8.68 16.69 -24.94
N VAL A 243 -9.76 16.06 -24.47
CA VAL A 243 -10.86 16.70 -23.76
C VAL A 243 -10.89 16.26 -22.29
N TYR A 244 -11.67 16.97 -21.47
CA TYR A 244 -11.68 16.80 -20.03
C TYR A 244 -13.08 16.48 -19.53
N ALA A 245 -13.21 15.49 -18.67
CA ALA A 245 -14.45 15.08 -18.05
C ALA A 245 -14.44 15.36 -16.55
N ALA A 246 -15.53 15.96 -16.05
CA ALA A 246 -15.93 15.97 -14.64
C ALA A 246 -17.10 15.02 -14.47
N ILE A 247 -17.16 14.30 -13.35
CA ILE A 247 -18.17 13.27 -13.07
C ILE A 247 -18.88 13.56 -11.76
N LYS A 248 -20.11 13.09 -11.65
CA LYS A 248 -20.89 13.05 -10.42
C LYS A 248 -21.62 11.71 -10.35
N ALA A 249 -21.32 10.93 -9.31
CA ALA A 249 -22.01 9.70 -9.02
C ALA A 249 -23.20 9.95 -8.07
N CYS A 250 -24.08 8.94 -7.94
CA CYS A 250 -25.19 9.02 -6.99
C CYS A 250 -24.64 9.20 -5.57
N PRO A 251 -25.08 10.23 -4.81
CA PRO A 251 -24.52 10.53 -3.50
C PRO A 251 -24.85 9.46 -2.44
N VAL A 252 -25.81 8.58 -2.72
CA VAL A 252 -26.15 7.43 -1.89
C VAL A 252 -25.54 6.19 -2.53
N PHE A 253 -24.72 5.45 -1.78
CA PHE A 253 -24.08 4.23 -2.29
C PHE A 253 -25.12 3.18 -2.70
N GLU A 254 -24.83 2.46 -3.78
CA GLU A 254 -25.73 1.51 -4.48
C GLU A 254 -26.89 2.20 -5.21
N GLY A 255 -27.05 3.52 -5.07
CA GLY A 255 -28.05 4.30 -5.80
C GLY A 255 -27.74 4.40 -7.30
N LYS A 256 -28.75 4.79 -8.08
CA LYS A 256 -28.71 4.80 -9.54
C LYS A 256 -29.03 6.17 -10.13
N LEU A 257 -28.54 6.42 -11.32
CA LEU A 257 -28.91 7.57 -12.12
C LEU A 257 -30.26 7.31 -12.79
N LYS A 258 -31.34 7.96 -12.31
CA LYS A 258 -32.66 7.84 -12.91
C LYS A 258 -32.72 8.64 -14.21
N SER A 259 -32.45 9.93 -14.17
CA SER A 259 -32.46 10.83 -15.34
C SER A 259 -31.60 12.07 -15.11
N PHE A 260 -31.31 12.79 -16.18
CA PHE A 260 -30.76 14.15 -16.14
C PHE A 260 -31.32 14.95 -17.33
N ASP A 261 -31.34 16.29 -17.19
CA ASP A 261 -31.75 17.21 -18.27
C ASP A 261 -30.53 18.04 -18.72
N ASP A 262 -30.01 17.73 -19.90
CA ASP A 262 -28.84 18.40 -20.46
C ASP A 262 -29.15 19.72 -21.20
N SER A 263 -30.42 20.06 -21.39
CA SER A 263 -30.85 21.24 -22.15
C SER A 263 -30.22 22.54 -21.62
N ALA A 264 -30.05 22.65 -20.31
CA ALA A 264 -29.46 23.81 -19.66
C ALA A 264 -27.94 23.94 -19.85
N VAL A 265 -27.24 22.84 -20.11
CA VAL A 265 -25.76 22.81 -20.05
C VAL A 265 -25.08 22.49 -21.37
N LYS A 266 -25.74 21.82 -22.31
CA LYS A 266 -25.17 21.42 -23.59
C LYS A 266 -24.71 22.59 -24.47
N SER A 267 -25.31 23.78 -24.30
CA SER A 267 -24.93 25.00 -25.03
C SER A 267 -23.89 25.85 -24.28
N MET A 268 -23.47 25.46 -23.07
CA MET A 268 -22.46 26.19 -22.31
C MET A 268 -21.10 26.15 -23.04
N ARG A 269 -20.35 27.26 -22.97
CA ARG A 269 -19.08 27.42 -23.66
C ARG A 269 -18.12 26.28 -23.36
N GLY A 270 -17.67 25.59 -24.42
CA GLY A 270 -16.66 24.54 -24.37
C GLY A 270 -17.18 23.16 -24.04
N VAL A 271 -18.46 23.00 -23.65
CA VAL A 271 -19.10 21.71 -23.46
C VAL A 271 -19.12 20.94 -24.80
N LYS A 272 -18.78 19.66 -24.74
CA LYS A 272 -18.73 18.76 -25.90
C LYS A 272 -19.78 17.66 -25.81
N ALA A 273 -20.03 17.14 -24.60
CA ALA A 273 -21.00 16.08 -24.37
C ALA A 273 -21.46 16.04 -22.89
N VAL A 274 -22.66 15.53 -22.67
CA VAL A 274 -23.16 15.10 -21.35
C VAL A 274 -23.49 13.61 -21.48
N LEU A 275 -22.81 12.78 -20.70
CA LEU A 275 -22.79 11.34 -20.90
C LEU A 275 -23.18 10.59 -19.63
N ARG A 276 -24.06 9.61 -19.74
CA ARG A 276 -24.28 8.62 -18.69
C ARG A 276 -23.04 7.74 -18.56
N VAL A 277 -22.59 7.55 -17.34
CA VAL A 277 -21.42 6.72 -17.02
C VAL A 277 -21.89 5.61 -16.08
N ASP A 278 -21.90 4.38 -16.61
CA ASP A 278 -22.49 3.25 -15.89
C ASP A 278 -24.00 3.50 -15.58
N ASP A 279 -24.54 2.84 -14.57
CA ASP A 279 -25.92 3.03 -14.13
C ASP A 279 -26.07 4.04 -12.98
N ASN A 280 -24.94 4.54 -12.42
CA ASN A 280 -24.93 5.33 -11.21
C ASN A 280 -24.30 6.72 -11.34
N ALA A 281 -23.84 7.14 -12.51
CA ALA A 281 -23.13 8.42 -12.66
C ALA A 281 -23.44 9.13 -13.97
N VAL A 282 -23.18 10.43 -14.00
CA VAL A 282 -23.20 11.27 -15.20
C VAL A 282 -21.93 12.12 -15.24
N ALA A 283 -21.37 12.31 -16.44
CA ALA A 283 -20.22 13.16 -16.67
C ALA A 283 -20.51 14.23 -17.72
N VAL A 284 -19.89 15.40 -17.53
CA VAL A 284 -19.83 16.44 -18.56
C VAL A 284 -18.42 16.48 -19.11
N VAL A 285 -18.32 16.47 -20.45
CA VAL A 285 -17.06 16.57 -21.18
C VAL A 285 -16.94 17.96 -21.80
N ALA A 286 -15.78 18.59 -21.62
CA ALA A 286 -15.50 19.94 -22.17
C ALA A 286 -14.05 20.08 -22.63
N ASP A 287 -13.73 21.24 -23.23
CA ASP A 287 -12.38 21.59 -23.68
C ASP A 287 -11.38 21.83 -22.54
N ASN A 288 -11.86 22.03 -21.32
CA ASN A 288 -11.08 22.02 -20.09
C ASN A 288 -11.93 21.57 -18.91
N TRP A 289 -11.25 21.11 -17.82
CA TRP A 289 -11.92 20.52 -16.67
C TRP A 289 -12.82 21.51 -15.92
N TRP A 290 -12.41 22.78 -15.79
CA TRP A 290 -13.21 23.78 -15.10
C TRP A 290 -14.58 23.99 -15.75
N ARG A 291 -14.62 24.09 -17.08
CA ARG A 291 -15.88 24.20 -17.84
C ARG A 291 -16.75 22.95 -17.68
N ALA A 292 -16.13 21.77 -17.75
CA ALA A 292 -16.83 20.52 -17.47
C ALA A 292 -17.46 20.52 -16.06
N LYS A 293 -16.71 20.94 -15.04
CA LYS A 293 -17.19 21.00 -13.64
C LYS A 293 -18.29 22.06 -13.45
N GLN A 294 -18.17 23.24 -14.05
CA GLN A 294 -19.22 24.26 -13.97
C GLN A 294 -20.53 23.79 -14.61
N ALA A 295 -20.46 23.19 -15.78
CA ALA A 295 -21.63 22.63 -16.44
C ALA A 295 -22.24 21.46 -15.67
N LEU A 296 -21.41 20.58 -15.10
CA LEU A 296 -21.87 19.48 -14.24
C LEU A 296 -22.58 19.99 -12.98
N ASN A 297 -22.10 21.08 -12.37
CA ASN A 297 -22.74 21.66 -11.19
C ASN A 297 -24.11 22.28 -11.53
N ALA A 298 -24.32 22.75 -12.76
CA ALA A 298 -25.57 23.31 -13.23
C ALA A 298 -26.53 22.25 -13.83
N LEU A 299 -26.09 21.00 -13.98
CA LEU A 299 -26.88 19.93 -14.58
C LEU A 299 -27.95 19.43 -13.60
N PRO A 300 -29.26 19.50 -13.96
CA PRO A 300 -30.32 18.86 -13.18
C PRO A 300 -30.22 17.35 -13.25
N ILE A 301 -30.11 16.69 -12.10
CA ILE A 301 -29.94 15.23 -12.02
C ILE A 301 -30.98 14.66 -11.05
N VAL A 302 -31.62 13.56 -11.42
CA VAL A 302 -32.54 12.80 -10.58
C VAL A 302 -31.93 11.43 -10.27
N TRP A 303 -31.83 11.14 -8.99
CA TRP A 303 -31.29 9.87 -8.47
C TRP A 303 -32.37 8.93 -7.99
N ASP A 304 -32.10 7.62 -8.02
CA ASP A 304 -32.84 6.57 -7.33
C ASP A 304 -31.93 6.04 -6.20
N GLU A 305 -32.33 6.24 -4.96
CA GLU A 305 -31.53 5.93 -3.78
C GLU A 305 -31.69 4.49 -3.27
N VAL A 306 -32.49 3.65 -3.97
CA VAL A 306 -32.71 2.21 -3.72
C VAL A 306 -32.96 1.82 -2.25
N GLY A 307 -33.58 2.73 -1.47
CA GLY A 307 -33.90 2.50 -0.06
C GLY A 307 -32.77 2.81 0.95
N ASN A 308 -31.56 3.13 0.50
CA ASN A 308 -30.45 3.45 1.38
C ASN A 308 -30.45 4.90 1.91
N GLY A 309 -31.37 5.76 1.42
CA GLY A 309 -31.49 7.16 1.82
C GLY A 309 -31.86 7.39 3.30
N ALA A 310 -32.31 6.36 4.02
CA ALA A 310 -32.63 6.46 5.45
C ALA A 310 -31.48 6.01 6.38
N VAL A 311 -30.37 5.51 5.84
CA VAL A 311 -29.25 4.99 6.64
C VAL A 311 -28.45 6.14 7.25
N THR A 312 -28.09 5.99 8.53
CA THR A 312 -27.30 6.97 9.28
C THR A 312 -26.11 6.31 9.99
N SER A 313 -25.13 7.12 10.38
CA SER A 313 -24.03 6.64 11.25
C SER A 313 -24.56 5.99 12.54
N GLN A 314 -25.68 6.47 13.08
CA GLN A 314 -26.29 5.90 14.28
C GLN A 314 -26.82 4.48 14.02
N SER A 315 -27.56 4.27 12.91
CA SER A 315 -28.08 2.94 12.57
C SER A 315 -26.93 1.93 12.26
N ILE A 316 -25.84 2.39 11.62
CA ILE A 316 -24.66 1.57 11.39
C ILE A 316 -24.00 1.18 12.72
N ARG A 317 -23.81 2.14 13.65
CA ARG A 317 -23.24 1.87 14.98
C ARG A 317 -24.10 0.90 15.79
N ALA A 318 -25.42 1.04 15.77
CA ALA A 318 -26.33 0.12 16.46
C ALA A 318 -26.17 -1.33 15.95
N ASN A 319 -26.00 -1.54 14.64
CA ASN A 319 -25.72 -2.86 14.07
C ASN A 319 -24.35 -3.41 14.53
N LEU A 320 -23.33 -2.55 14.68
CA LEU A 320 -22.03 -2.96 15.21
C LEU A 320 -22.10 -3.31 16.71
N GLU A 321 -22.85 -2.57 17.50
CA GLU A 321 -23.07 -2.83 18.93
C GLU A 321 -23.78 -4.17 19.15
N GLU A 322 -24.81 -4.48 18.33
CA GLU A 322 -25.47 -5.78 18.34
C GLU A 322 -24.46 -6.93 18.13
N GLY A 323 -23.49 -6.77 17.21
CA GLY A 323 -22.46 -7.76 16.92
C GLY A 323 -21.54 -8.06 18.12
N LEU A 324 -21.40 -7.16 19.09
CA LEU A 324 -20.58 -7.38 20.28
C LEU A 324 -21.18 -8.39 21.26
N THR A 325 -22.48 -8.64 21.19
CA THR A 325 -23.23 -9.55 22.11
C THR A 325 -23.91 -10.70 21.38
N SER A 326 -24.12 -10.61 20.09
CA SER A 326 -24.79 -11.61 19.27
C SER A 326 -24.05 -12.94 19.21
N THR A 327 -24.80 -14.01 18.96
CA THR A 327 -24.26 -15.32 18.59
C THR A 327 -24.35 -15.59 17.09
N LYS A 328 -25.03 -14.70 16.31
CA LYS A 328 -25.21 -14.85 14.87
C LYS A 328 -24.06 -14.19 14.11
N ASN A 329 -23.53 -14.91 13.11
CA ASN A 329 -22.43 -14.47 12.27
C ASN A 329 -21.20 -14.01 13.09
N VAL A 330 -20.87 -14.79 14.13
CA VAL A 330 -19.69 -14.63 14.97
C VAL A 330 -18.76 -15.80 14.74
N PHE A 331 -17.49 -15.51 14.53
CA PHE A 331 -16.46 -16.49 14.23
C PHE A 331 -15.34 -16.40 15.25
N ALA A 332 -15.03 -17.51 15.94
CA ALA A 332 -13.83 -17.63 16.74
C ALA A 332 -12.64 -18.00 15.82
N ASP A 333 -11.56 -17.22 15.86
CA ASP A 333 -10.31 -17.53 15.14
C ASP A 333 -9.26 -18.13 16.08
N THR A 334 -9.18 -17.61 17.31
CA THR A 334 -8.23 -18.06 18.32
C THR A 334 -9.00 -18.46 19.58
N ASN A 335 -8.71 -19.65 20.09
CA ASN A 335 -9.26 -20.16 21.34
C ASN A 335 -8.19 -21.02 22.03
N ILE A 336 -7.49 -20.44 23.01
CA ILE A 336 -6.41 -21.07 23.79
C ILE A 336 -6.87 -21.12 25.22
N GLY A 337 -6.83 -22.30 25.86
CA GLY A 337 -7.32 -22.51 27.23
C GLY A 337 -8.81 -22.20 27.38
N ASP A 338 -9.20 -21.68 28.55
CA ASP A 338 -10.57 -21.22 28.84
C ASP A 338 -10.54 -19.77 29.32
N ALA A 339 -10.63 -18.85 28.36
CA ALA A 339 -10.58 -17.41 28.65
C ALA A 339 -11.80 -16.94 29.44
N ASP A 340 -12.99 -17.52 29.22
CA ASP A 340 -14.22 -17.15 29.89
C ASP A 340 -14.12 -17.52 31.42
N ALA A 341 -13.69 -18.74 31.74
CA ALA A 341 -13.48 -19.16 33.11
C ALA A 341 -12.32 -18.42 33.80
N ALA A 342 -11.20 -18.21 33.08
CA ALA A 342 -10.06 -17.48 33.61
C ALA A 342 -10.40 -16.04 33.99
N ILE A 343 -11.18 -15.34 33.18
CA ILE A 343 -11.65 -13.97 33.45
C ILE A 343 -12.71 -13.98 34.57
N ALA A 344 -13.65 -14.95 34.55
CA ALA A 344 -14.70 -15.05 35.57
C ALA A 344 -14.12 -15.20 36.97
N ASN A 345 -13.04 -15.99 37.12
CA ASN A 345 -12.37 -16.29 38.40
C ASN A 345 -11.20 -15.33 38.71
N ALA A 346 -10.94 -14.32 37.89
CA ALA A 346 -9.84 -13.40 38.11
C ALA A 346 -10.04 -12.52 39.34
N PHE A 347 -8.93 -12.15 40.01
CA PHE A 347 -8.93 -11.23 41.15
C PHE A 347 -9.31 -9.81 40.74
N THR A 348 -8.76 -9.34 39.62
CA THR A 348 -9.14 -8.04 39.01
C THR A 348 -9.62 -8.27 37.57
N LYS A 349 -10.75 -7.66 37.22
CA LYS A 349 -11.32 -7.72 35.88
C LYS A 349 -11.21 -6.35 35.24
N VAL A 350 -10.83 -6.32 33.96
CA VAL A 350 -10.78 -5.10 33.14
C VAL A 350 -11.66 -5.31 31.92
N GLU A 351 -12.54 -4.36 31.64
CA GLU A 351 -13.41 -4.39 30.45
C GLU A 351 -13.41 -3.03 29.75
N ALA A 352 -13.38 -3.05 28.42
CA ALA A 352 -13.47 -1.86 27.60
C ALA A 352 -14.12 -2.16 26.24
N THR A 353 -14.77 -1.14 25.70
CA THR A 353 -15.24 -1.15 24.31
C THR A 353 -14.60 0.02 23.58
N TYR A 354 -13.91 -0.29 22.48
CA TYR A 354 -13.25 0.68 21.61
C TYR A 354 -14.06 0.90 20.34
N ILE A 355 -14.09 2.15 19.86
CA ILE A 355 -14.87 2.57 18.68
C ILE A 355 -13.94 3.29 17.73
N THR A 356 -13.86 2.81 16.49
CA THR A 356 -13.14 3.46 15.39
C THR A 356 -14.10 3.76 14.23
N PRO A 357 -14.03 4.96 13.61
CA PRO A 357 -14.95 5.37 12.57
C PRO A 357 -14.52 4.89 11.18
N PHE A 358 -15.35 5.14 10.17
CA PHE A 358 -14.90 5.19 8.78
C PHE A 358 -13.88 6.31 8.61
N VAL A 359 -12.86 6.05 7.77
CA VAL A 359 -11.82 7.03 7.45
C VAL A 359 -11.57 7.01 5.93
N SER A 360 -11.53 8.20 5.30
CA SER A 360 -11.24 8.34 3.89
C SER A 360 -9.74 8.22 3.60
N HIS A 361 -9.38 7.76 2.41
CA HIS A 361 -7.99 7.76 1.94
C HIS A 361 -7.47 9.17 1.69
N ALA A 362 -8.32 10.09 1.25
CA ALA A 362 -7.99 11.49 0.99
C ALA A 362 -6.69 11.67 0.21
N CYS A 363 -6.49 10.87 -0.84
CA CYS A 363 -5.29 10.93 -1.68
C CYS A 363 -5.03 12.35 -2.18
N MET A 364 -3.78 12.86 -2.11
CA MET A 364 -3.46 14.23 -2.55
C MET A 364 -3.79 14.45 -4.02
N GLU A 365 -3.48 13.50 -4.89
CA GLU A 365 -3.97 13.44 -6.26
C GLU A 365 -5.35 12.78 -6.27
N PRO A 366 -6.46 13.48 -6.57
CA PRO A 366 -7.78 12.87 -6.68
C PRO A 366 -7.83 11.78 -7.76
N MET A 367 -8.83 10.91 -7.71
CA MET A 367 -8.97 9.85 -8.72
C MET A 367 -9.03 10.45 -10.11
N ASN A 368 -8.20 9.92 -11.01
CA ASN A 368 -8.15 10.37 -12.40
C ASN A 368 -7.67 9.25 -13.33
N CYS A 369 -8.02 9.35 -14.59
CA CYS A 369 -7.55 8.45 -15.63
C CYS A 369 -7.73 9.14 -16.98
N THR A 370 -6.73 9.09 -17.86
CA THR A 370 -6.87 9.50 -19.25
C THR A 370 -7.05 8.26 -20.11
N ALA A 371 -8.12 8.18 -20.90
CA ALA A 371 -8.43 7.06 -21.77
C ALA A 371 -8.44 7.50 -23.25
N LEU A 372 -7.86 6.69 -24.11
CA LEU A 372 -7.99 6.77 -25.56
C LEU A 372 -8.49 5.42 -26.06
N VAL A 373 -9.71 5.40 -26.59
CA VAL A 373 -10.37 4.20 -27.10
C VAL A 373 -10.66 4.37 -28.59
N THR A 374 -10.26 3.40 -29.37
CA THR A 374 -10.62 3.28 -30.80
C THR A 374 -11.44 2.01 -31.00
N THR A 375 -11.79 1.70 -32.23
CA THR A 375 -12.53 0.45 -32.57
C THR A 375 -11.70 -0.82 -32.36
N ASP A 376 -10.37 -0.71 -32.33
CA ASP A 376 -9.43 -1.83 -32.34
C ASP A 376 -8.40 -1.79 -31.21
N LYS A 377 -8.30 -0.68 -30.44
CA LYS A 377 -7.33 -0.50 -29.37
C LYS A 377 -7.88 0.37 -28.24
N ALA A 378 -7.47 0.06 -27.00
CA ALA A 378 -7.72 0.93 -25.84
C ALA A 378 -6.45 1.16 -25.03
N GLU A 379 -6.22 2.40 -24.64
CA GLU A 379 -5.06 2.83 -23.88
C GLU A 379 -5.48 3.71 -22.71
N VAL A 380 -4.88 3.50 -21.54
CA VAL A 380 -5.08 4.38 -20.38
C VAL A 380 -3.77 4.79 -19.75
N TRP A 381 -3.71 6.05 -19.32
CA TRP A 381 -2.66 6.63 -18.46
C TRP A 381 -3.28 6.83 -17.08
N VAL A 382 -2.81 6.08 -16.10
CA VAL A 382 -3.51 5.94 -14.82
C VAL A 382 -2.56 5.81 -13.64
N PRO A 383 -2.89 6.41 -12.45
CA PRO A 383 -2.11 6.24 -11.24
C PRO A 383 -2.65 5.03 -10.45
N SER A 384 -2.31 3.79 -10.88
CA SER A 384 -2.84 2.57 -10.27
C SER A 384 -1.80 1.85 -9.41
N GLN A 385 -2.23 1.34 -8.26
CA GLN A 385 -1.43 0.41 -7.45
C GLN A 385 -1.46 -1.02 -8.02
N ASN A 386 -2.30 -1.28 -9.04
CA ASN A 386 -2.42 -2.58 -9.69
C ASN A 386 -2.72 -2.42 -11.18
N ALA A 387 -1.65 -2.31 -11.97
CA ALA A 387 -1.75 -2.11 -13.41
C ALA A 387 -2.41 -3.30 -14.15
N GLU A 388 -2.29 -4.53 -13.62
CA GLU A 388 -2.95 -5.70 -14.20
C GLU A 388 -4.47 -5.66 -13.97
N ALA A 389 -4.91 -5.22 -12.78
CA ALA A 389 -6.35 -5.03 -12.52
C ALA A 389 -6.91 -3.88 -13.38
N ALA A 390 -6.15 -2.80 -13.58
CA ALA A 390 -6.52 -1.71 -14.48
C ALA A 390 -6.64 -2.19 -15.94
N LEU A 391 -5.74 -3.08 -16.39
CA LEU A 391 -5.79 -3.67 -17.72
C LEU A 391 -7.03 -4.55 -17.92
N ALA A 392 -7.34 -5.39 -16.93
CA ALA A 392 -8.53 -6.24 -16.95
C ALA A 392 -9.81 -5.40 -16.96
N GLU A 393 -9.87 -4.33 -16.16
CA GLU A 393 -11.02 -3.42 -16.11
C GLU A 393 -11.18 -2.64 -17.43
N LEU A 394 -10.08 -2.20 -18.04
CA LEU A 394 -10.09 -1.53 -19.35
C LEU A 394 -10.65 -2.46 -20.43
N ALA A 395 -10.17 -3.69 -20.51
CA ALA A 395 -10.65 -4.69 -21.47
C ALA A 395 -12.15 -4.99 -21.28
N LYS A 396 -12.56 -5.20 -20.02
CA LYS A 396 -13.97 -5.45 -19.64
C LYS A 396 -14.88 -4.28 -20.05
N SER A 397 -14.49 -3.05 -19.72
CA SER A 397 -15.32 -1.86 -19.94
C SER A 397 -15.44 -1.49 -21.42
N THR A 398 -14.39 -1.70 -22.21
CA THR A 398 -14.41 -1.43 -23.65
C THR A 398 -15.00 -2.57 -24.46
N GLY A 399 -14.90 -3.81 -23.96
CA GLY A 399 -15.28 -5.05 -24.68
C GLY A 399 -14.21 -5.51 -25.67
N LEU A 400 -13.02 -4.91 -25.64
CA LEU A 400 -11.88 -5.31 -26.47
C LEU A 400 -11.13 -6.48 -25.86
N ASP A 401 -10.49 -7.28 -26.72
CA ASP A 401 -9.56 -8.30 -26.25
C ASP A 401 -8.41 -7.66 -25.43
N ILE A 402 -8.01 -8.29 -24.34
CA ILE A 402 -7.03 -7.76 -23.41
C ILE A 402 -5.67 -7.48 -24.08
N THR A 403 -5.33 -8.20 -25.17
CA THR A 403 -4.11 -7.99 -25.96
C THR A 403 -4.15 -6.72 -26.81
N LYS A 404 -5.33 -6.12 -26.97
CA LYS A 404 -5.53 -4.82 -27.64
C LYS A 404 -5.61 -3.67 -26.65
N CYS A 405 -5.39 -3.94 -25.37
CA CYS A 405 -5.44 -2.96 -24.30
C CYS A 405 -4.04 -2.67 -23.73
N GLU A 406 -3.80 -1.42 -23.35
CA GLU A 406 -2.53 -1.03 -22.71
C GLU A 406 -2.76 -0.10 -21.53
N VAL A 407 -1.95 -0.30 -20.48
CA VAL A 407 -1.99 0.51 -19.26
C VAL A 407 -0.60 1.11 -19.01
N TYR A 408 -0.52 2.42 -19.18
CA TYR A 408 0.63 3.22 -18.80
C TYR A 408 0.47 3.64 -17.34
N ASN A 409 1.14 2.91 -16.44
CA ASN A 409 1.05 3.18 -15.02
C ASN A 409 1.94 4.37 -14.66
N MET A 410 1.32 5.49 -14.28
CA MET A 410 2.01 6.73 -13.94
C MET A 410 2.45 6.73 -12.48
N SER A 411 3.38 7.64 -12.12
CA SER A 411 3.64 7.93 -10.71
C SER A 411 2.37 8.41 -10.01
N LEU A 412 2.11 7.89 -8.81
CA LEU A 412 0.91 8.20 -8.06
C LEU A 412 1.16 9.34 -7.07
N GLY A 413 0.28 10.33 -7.06
CA GLY A 413 0.19 11.35 -6.01
C GLY A 413 -0.46 10.80 -4.76
N THR A 414 0.14 9.76 -4.18
CA THR A 414 -0.31 8.88 -3.11
C THR A 414 -1.33 7.82 -3.56
N GLY A 415 -1.66 6.87 -2.69
CA GLY A 415 -2.61 5.80 -3.01
C GLY A 415 -3.23 5.19 -1.76
N PHE A 416 -2.42 4.87 -0.75
CA PHE A 416 -2.82 4.37 0.57
C PHE A 416 -3.72 3.12 0.57
N GLY A 417 -3.90 2.45 -0.60
CA GLY A 417 -4.81 1.32 -0.78
C GLY A 417 -5.98 1.61 -1.72
N ARG A 418 -6.43 2.88 -1.85
CA ARG A 418 -7.55 3.30 -2.69
C ARG A 418 -7.43 2.85 -4.14
N ARG A 419 -6.22 2.85 -4.66
CA ARG A 419 -5.89 2.55 -6.06
C ARG A 419 -5.47 1.10 -6.30
N GLY A 420 -5.69 0.21 -5.31
CA GLY A 420 -5.26 -1.20 -5.35
C GLY A 420 -6.25 -2.11 -6.04
N GLY A 421 -7.29 -2.53 -5.34
CA GLY A 421 -8.30 -3.46 -5.85
C GLY A 421 -9.39 -2.81 -6.68
N PHE A 422 -9.73 -1.57 -6.37
CA PHE A 422 -10.84 -0.86 -7.01
C PHE A 422 -10.34 -0.04 -8.18
N GLN A 423 -10.89 -0.29 -9.37
CA GLN A 423 -10.53 0.39 -10.63
C GLN A 423 -11.74 1.14 -11.20
N ASP A 424 -12.59 1.66 -10.33
CA ASP A 424 -13.80 2.41 -10.68
C ASP A 424 -13.53 3.63 -11.57
N TYR A 425 -12.50 4.41 -11.27
CA TYR A 425 -12.08 5.56 -12.08
C TYR A 425 -11.50 5.15 -13.45
N VAL A 426 -10.91 3.93 -13.56
CA VAL A 426 -10.48 3.36 -14.85
C VAL A 426 -11.70 2.96 -15.67
N ARG A 427 -12.67 2.26 -15.05
CA ARG A 427 -13.94 1.88 -15.67
C ARG A 427 -14.65 3.10 -16.22
N GLN A 428 -14.82 4.13 -15.40
CA GLN A 428 -15.48 5.37 -15.79
C GLN A 428 -14.79 6.05 -16.98
N ALA A 429 -13.46 6.18 -16.95
CA ALA A 429 -12.69 6.76 -18.05
C ALA A 429 -12.79 5.93 -19.34
N ALA A 430 -12.73 4.59 -19.23
CA ALA A 430 -12.87 3.69 -20.37
C ALA A 430 -14.27 3.77 -21.01
N LEU A 431 -15.33 3.86 -20.20
CA LEU A 431 -16.71 4.05 -20.69
C LEU A 431 -16.90 5.40 -21.38
N LEU A 432 -16.27 6.47 -20.87
CA LEU A 432 -16.26 7.78 -21.55
C LEU A 432 -15.49 7.71 -22.87
N GLY A 433 -14.29 7.11 -22.88
CA GLY A 433 -13.51 6.92 -24.09
C GLY A 433 -14.24 6.09 -25.14
N LYS A 434 -14.99 5.07 -24.75
CA LYS A 434 -15.84 4.24 -25.64
C LYS A 434 -16.96 5.05 -26.28
N GLN A 435 -17.52 6.04 -25.57
CA GLN A 435 -18.56 6.93 -26.12
C GLN A 435 -17.95 8.07 -26.98
N MET A 436 -16.62 8.29 -26.90
CA MET A 436 -15.90 9.34 -27.61
C MET A 436 -14.72 8.77 -28.41
N LEU A 437 -14.99 7.77 -29.23
CA LEU A 437 -13.99 7.02 -30.00
C LEU A 437 -13.01 7.94 -30.72
N GLY A 438 -11.71 7.63 -30.61
CA GLY A 438 -10.62 8.36 -31.23
C GLY A 438 -10.24 9.67 -30.52
N THR A 439 -11.00 10.10 -29.51
CA THR A 439 -10.72 11.32 -28.74
C THR A 439 -10.16 10.94 -27.36
N PRO A 440 -8.96 11.39 -26.99
CA PRO A 440 -8.47 11.18 -25.63
C PRO A 440 -9.34 11.94 -24.61
N VAL A 441 -9.83 11.25 -23.59
CA VAL A 441 -10.67 11.81 -22.52
C VAL A 441 -9.94 11.70 -21.20
N LYS A 442 -9.67 12.83 -20.55
CA LYS A 442 -9.17 12.86 -19.16
C LYS A 442 -10.34 13.01 -18.20
N LEU A 443 -10.65 11.94 -17.48
CA LEU A 443 -11.52 11.98 -16.32
C LEU A 443 -10.70 12.46 -15.10
N LEU A 444 -11.21 13.47 -14.40
CA LEU A 444 -10.66 13.94 -13.13
C LEU A 444 -11.81 14.17 -12.13
N TRP A 445 -11.74 13.47 -11.00
CA TRP A 445 -12.65 13.69 -9.89
C TRP A 445 -12.31 15.00 -9.17
N SER A 446 -13.32 15.71 -8.66
CA SER A 446 -13.07 16.76 -7.70
C SER A 446 -12.73 16.17 -6.33
N ARG A 447 -12.20 16.97 -5.40
CA ARG A 447 -11.96 16.52 -4.03
C ARG A 447 -13.24 16.05 -3.34
N GLU A 448 -14.34 16.73 -3.59
CA GLU A 448 -15.65 16.38 -3.05
C GLU A 448 -16.09 14.99 -3.55
N GLU A 449 -15.95 14.72 -4.84
CA GLU A 449 -16.27 13.42 -5.42
C GLU A 449 -15.36 12.32 -4.84
N ASP A 450 -14.06 12.60 -4.68
CA ASP A 450 -13.06 11.67 -4.17
C ASP A 450 -13.31 11.26 -2.71
N ILE A 451 -13.69 12.20 -1.85
CA ILE A 451 -13.98 11.92 -0.43
C ILE A 451 -15.36 11.27 -0.25
N THR A 452 -16.37 11.71 -1.01
CA THR A 452 -17.74 11.20 -0.85
C THR A 452 -17.97 9.84 -1.54
N HIS A 453 -17.08 9.40 -2.43
CA HIS A 453 -17.17 8.11 -3.15
C HIS A 453 -15.92 7.25 -2.95
N ASP A 454 -15.35 7.29 -1.75
CA ASP A 454 -14.20 6.47 -1.39
C ASP A 454 -14.62 5.04 -0.99
N PHE A 455 -13.66 4.13 -0.89
CA PHE A 455 -13.75 2.83 -0.23
C PHE A 455 -13.09 2.95 1.14
N TYR A 456 -13.86 3.32 2.14
CA TYR A 456 -13.34 3.78 3.43
C TYR A 456 -12.60 2.69 4.22
N ARG A 457 -11.68 3.09 5.11
CA ARG A 457 -11.26 2.21 6.19
C ARG A 457 -12.51 1.77 6.95
N PRO A 458 -12.71 0.46 7.21
CA PRO A 458 -13.88 -0.04 7.92
C PRO A 458 -14.11 0.67 9.25
N ILE A 459 -15.37 0.96 9.56
CA ILE A 459 -15.80 1.26 10.93
C ILE A 459 -15.76 -0.02 11.75
N GLY A 460 -15.44 0.07 13.05
CA GLY A 460 -15.40 -1.11 13.91
C GLY A 460 -15.59 -0.77 15.36
N HIS A 461 -16.24 -1.69 16.08
CA HIS A 461 -16.32 -1.73 17.53
C HIS A 461 -15.55 -2.94 18.03
N CYS A 462 -14.85 -2.81 19.15
CA CYS A 462 -14.10 -3.91 19.74
C CYS A 462 -14.35 -3.95 21.24
N LYS A 463 -15.00 -5.02 21.71
CA LYS A 463 -15.14 -5.32 23.13
C LYS A 463 -13.99 -6.21 23.58
N MET A 464 -13.34 -5.82 24.67
CA MET A 464 -12.25 -6.58 25.27
C MET A 464 -12.47 -6.76 26.76
N SER A 465 -12.07 -7.94 27.28
CA SER A 465 -12.12 -8.29 28.68
C SER A 465 -10.83 -9.01 29.06
N ALA A 466 -10.30 -8.73 30.25
CA ALA A 466 -9.10 -9.36 30.75
C ALA A 466 -9.24 -9.68 32.28
N GLY A 467 -8.56 -10.73 32.70
CA GLY A 467 -8.45 -11.13 34.10
C GLY A 467 -7.02 -11.06 34.60
N LEU A 468 -6.81 -10.48 35.76
CA LEU A 468 -5.53 -10.49 36.49
C LEU A 468 -5.63 -11.34 37.76
N ASP A 469 -4.56 -12.05 38.08
CA ASP A 469 -4.43 -12.75 39.37
C ASP A 469 -4.09 -11.76 40.53
N LYS A 470 -3.98 -12.25 41.75
CA LYS A 470 -3.61 -11.43 42.91
C LYS A 470 -2.22 -10.79 42.83
N LYS A 471 -1.35 -11.28 41.93
CA LYS A 471 -0.01 -10.74 41.70
C LYS A 471 0.03 -9.77 40.54
N GLY A 472 -1.13 -9.47 39.91
CA GLY A 472 -1.23 -8.62 38.75
C GLY A 472 -0.77 -9.27 37.44
N ASN A 473 -0.69 -10.59 37.35
CA ASN A 473 -0.36 -11.27 36.08
C ASN A 473 -1.64 -11.48 35.26
N LEU A 474 -1.53 -11.30 33.94
CA LEU A 474 -2.63 -11.55 33.00
C LEU A 474 -2.89 -13.05 32.88
N VAL A 475 -4.07 -13.50 33.30
CA VAL A 475 -4.47 -14.93 33.30
C VAL A 475 -5.43 -15.27 32.15
N GLY A 476 -6.13 -14.28 31.60
CA GLY A 476 -7.04 -14.48 30.47
C GLY A 476 -7.36 -13.19 29.75
N LEU A 477 -7.56 -13.28 28.44
CA LEU A 477 -7.99 -12.18 27.60
C LEU A 477 -9.01 -12.65 26.57
N GLN A 478 -10.09 -11.89 26.44
CA GLN A 478 -11.09 -12.07 25.40
C GLN A 478 -11.19 -10.79 24.58
N MET A 479 -11.31 -10.97 23.26
CA MET A 479 -11.49 -9.89 22.30
C MET A 479 -12.58 -10.25 21.30
N ARG A 480 -13.53 -9.35 21.09
CA ARG A 480 -14.55 -9.47 20.04
C ARG A 480 -14.59 -8.20 19.20
N VAL A 481 -14.24 -8.34 17.93
CA VAL A 481 -14.36 -7.26 16.94
C VAL A 481 -15.71 -7.39 16.23
N SER A 482 -16.45 -6.31 16.14
CA SER A 482 -17.63 -6.17 15.27
C SER A 482 -17.34 -5.12 14.20
N GLY A 483 -17.43 -5.48 12.93
CA GLY A 483 -17.01 -4.57 11.86
C GLY A 483 -17.38 -5.01 10.46
N HIS A 484 -17.11 -4.12 9.50
CA HIS A 484 -17.31 -4.37 8.08
C HIS A 484 -16.20 -5.26 7.51
N SER A 485 -16.58 -6.15 6.61
CA SER A 485 -15.65 -6.98 5.87
C SER A 485 -15.19 -6.29 4.58
N ILE A 486 -13.88 -6.05 4.46
CA ILE A 486 -13.29 -5.58 3.21
C ILE A 486 -13.47 -6.62 2.09
N ASN A 487 -13.34 -7.92 2.42
CA ASN A 487 -13.50 -8.97 1.42
C ASN A 487 -14.93 -9.07 0.90
N ALA A 488 -15.94 -8.72 1.69
CA ALA A 488 -17.33 -8.69 1.19
C ALA A 488 -17.51 -7.74 -0.01
N TYR A 489 -16.74 -6.66 -0.06
CA TYR A 489 -16.75 -5.69 -1.16
C TYR A 489 -15.70 -6.01 -2.25
N ALA A 490 -14.46 -6.26 -1.84
CA ALA A 490 -13.32 -6.32 -2.75
C ALA A 490 -13.08 -7.71 -3.33
N ALA A 491 -13.40 -8.77 -2.60
CA ALA A 491 -13.06 -10.14 -2.94
C ALA A 491 -13.98 -11.15 -2.21
N PRO A 492 -15.28 -11.21 -2.55
CA PRO A 492 -16.26 -12.07 -1.86
C PRO A 492 -15.87 -13.56 -1.84
N HIS A 493 -15.13 -14.02 -2.85
CA HIS A 493 -14.62 -15.39 -2.95
C HIS A 493 -13.59 -15.74 -1.85
N ASN A 494 -13.02 -14.74 -1.14
CA ASN A 494 -12.14 -14.95 0.01
C ASN A 494 -12.90 -15.13 1.33
N ILE A 495 -14.23 -15.07 1.30
CA ILE A 495 -15.06 -15.40 2.46
C ILE A 495 -15.29 -16.91 2.43
N VAL A 496 -14.72 -17.62 3.38
CA VAL A 496 -14.82 -19.07 3.50
C VAL A 496 -15.77 -19.41 4.64
N ASP A 497 -16.81 -20.21 4.39
CA ASP A 497 -17.84 -20.58 5.36
C ASP A 497 -18.45 -19.35 6.09
N GLY A 498 -18.66 -18.26 5.36
CA GLY A 498 -19.17 -17.01 5.91
C GLY A 498 -18.16 -16.23 6.77
N LYS A 499 -16.90 -16.64 6.81
CA LYS A 499 -15.83 -16.05 7.67
C LYS A 499 -14.88 -15.21 6.82
N ASP A 500 -14.64 -13.98 7.29
CA ASP A 500 -13.55 -13.13 6.78
C ASP A 500 -12.43 -13.05 7.84
N ARG A 501 -11.48 -14.00 7.78
CA ARG A 501 -10.34 -14.03 8.71
C ARG A 501 -9.49 -12.77 8.65
N ARG A 502 -9.49 -12.05 7.53
CA ARG A 502 -8.71 -10.82 7.33
C ARG A 502 -9.05 -9.72 8.33
N GLN A 503 -10.27 -9.73 8.90
CA GLN A 503 -10.67 -8.76 9.92
C GLN A 503 -9.82 -8.86 11.20
N LEU A 504 -9.29 -10.04 11.50
CA LEU A 504 -8.42 -10.29 12.65
C LEU A 504 -6.93 -10.20 12.29
N GLN A 505 -6.58 -9.51 11.19
CA GLN A 505 -5.21 -9.33 10.74
C GLN A 505 -4.33 -8.74 11.87
N GLY A 506 -3.23 -9.41 12.16
CA GLY A 506 -2.30 -9.07 13.24
C GLY A 506 -2.55 -9.82 14.56
N PHE A 507 -3.63 -10.61 14.66
CA PHE A 507 -3.95 -11.35 15.87
C PHE A 507 -3.79 -12.87 15.76
N TRP A 508 -3.90 -13.44 14.56
CA TRP A 508 -3.72 -14.90 14.42
C TRP A 508 -2.26 -15.29 14.66
N ALA A 509 -2.08 -16.43 15.32
CA ALA A 509 -0.79 -17.03 15.48
C ALA A 509 -0.27 -17.57 14.14
N GLU A 510 1.01 -17.28 13.84
CA GLU A 510 1.75 -17.90 12.75
C GLU A 510 2.87 -18.77 13.34
N PRO A 511 3.38 -19.78 12.60
CA PRO A 511 4.52 -20.57 13.08
C PRO A 511 5.72 -19.67 13.38
N GLY A 512 6.31 -19.79 14.54
CA GLY A 512 7.39 -18.95 15.03
C GLY A 512 6.91 -17.85 15.96
N ASP A 513 7.40 -16.61 15.76
CA ASP A 513 6.90 -15.44 16.49
C ASP A 513 5.45 -15.16 16.06
N ALA A 514 4.51 -15.29 17.01
CA ALA A 514 3.10 -15.03 16.77
C ALA A 514 2.86 -13.57 16.41
N GLN A 515 1.95 -13.31 15.48
CA GLN A 515 1.63 -11.94 15.05
C GLN A 515 1.13 -11.05 16.20
N PHE A 516 0.36 -11.61 17.13
CA PHE A 516 -0.06 -10.89 18.34
C PHE A 516 1.11 -10.64 19.29
N GLY A 517 2.06 -11.57 19.38
CA GLY A 517 3.29 -11.48 20.15
C GLY A 517 3.12 -11.79 21.64
N TYR A 518 2.05 -11.39 22.27
CA TYR A 518 1.85 -11.61 23.70
C TYR A 518 1.48 -13.07 24.02
N THR A 519 2.24 -13.68 24.92
CA THR A 519 1.91 -15.00 25.47
C THR A 519 0.84 -14.85 26.55
N ILE A 520 -0.38 -15.28 26.24
CA ILE A 520 -1.54 -15.23 27.15
C ILE A 520 -2.05 -16.65 27.34
N PRO A 521 -2.13 -17.16 28.60
CA PRO A 521 -2.43 -18.57 28.86
C PRO A 521 -3.87 -18.96 28.46
N ASN A 522 -4.82 -18.02 28.53
CA ASN A 522 -6.19 -18.22 28.12
C ASN A 522 -6.60 -17.04 27.20
N LEU A 523 -6.74 -17.31 25.90
CA LEU A 523 -6.97 -16.29 24.88
C LEU A 523 -8.12 -16.69 23.97
N LYS A 524 -9.11 -15.78 23.82
CA LYS A 524 -10.23 -15.96 22.90
C LYS A 524 -10.37 -14.72 22.02
N ILE A 525 -10.30 -14.89 20.69
CA ILE A 525 -10.44 -13.81 19.72
C ILE A 525 -11.55 -14.17 18.74
N GLU A 526 -12.54 -13.29 18.64
CA GLU A 526 -13.75 -13.48 17.86
C GLU A 526 -14.00 -12.29 16.93
N TYR A 527 -14.70 -12.54 15.84
CA TYR A 527 -15.16 -11.52 14.89
C TYR A 527 -16.64 -11.70 14.57
N ALA A 528 -17.40 -10.60 14.67
CA ALA A 528 -18.78 -10.48 14.23
C ALA A 528 -18.83 -9.63 12.95
N MET A 529 -19.17 -10.23 11.80
CA MET A 529 -19.27 -9.51 10.53
C MET A 529 -20.59 -8.73 10.50
N ARG A 530 -20.49 -7.40 10.35
CA ARG A 530 -21.62 -6.46 10.29
C ARG A 530 -21.39 -5.46 9.15
N ASN A 531 -21.92 -5.77 7.97
CA ASN A 531 -21.78 -4.94 6.78
C ASN A 531 -22.91 -3.91 6.68
N SER A 532 -22.68 -2.80 5.98
CA SER A 532 -23.69 -1.84 5.54
C SER A 532 -23.52 -1.57 4.05
N HIS A 533 -24.32 -0.69 3.45
CA HIS A 533 -24.21 -0.26 2.06
C HIS A 533 -22.96 0.60 1.78
N VAL A 534 -22.30 1.13 2.83
CA VAL A 534 -21.11 1.98 2.69
C VAL A 534 -19.90 1.12 2.27
N PRO A 535 -19.28 1.36 1.11
CA PRO A 535 -18.17 0.55 0.64
C PRO A 535 -16.91 0.75 1.50
N VAL A 536 -16.22 -0.35 1.74
CA VAL A 536 -14.97 -0.36 2.52
C VAL A 536 -13.83 -0.99 1.75
N GLY A 537 -12.61 -0.53 2.03
CA GLY A 537 -11.41 -0.95 1.32
C GLY A 537 -10.15 -0.97 2.20
N PRO A 538 -9.03 -1.45 1.61
CA PRO A 538 -7.76 -1.49 2.31
C PRO A 538 -7.16 -0.09 2.43
N TRP A 539 -7.32 0.53 3.57
CA TRP A 539 -6.66 1.76 3.96
C TRP A 539 -5.28 1.43 4.59
N ARG A 540 -4.25 2.26 4.43
CA ARG A 540 -2.86 2.00 4.87
C ARG A 540 -2.79 1.33 6.25
N GLY A 541 -2.26 0.11 6.31
CA GLY A 541 -2.29 -0.75 7.49
C GLY A 541 -3.48 -1.71 7.52
N VAL A 542 -4.48 -1.54 6.65
CA VAL A 542 -5.69 -2.35 6.56
C VAL A 542 -6.28 -2.56 7.96
N ASN A 543 -6.63 -3.79 8.35
CA ASN A 543 -7.20 -4.05 9.66
C ASN A 543 -6.16 -4.01 10.79
N THR A 544 -4.85 -4.17 10.52
CA THR A 544 -3.81 -4.02 11.56
C THR A 544 -3.78 -2.62 12.18
N ASN A 545 -4.19 -1.58 11.44
CA ASN A 545 -4.25 -0.21 11.94
C ASN A 545 -5.19 -0.10 13.16
N GLN A 546 -6.43 -0.56 13.04
CA GLN A 546 -7.40 -0.50 14.13
C GLN A 546 -7.20 -1.61 15.16
N ASN A 547 -6.75 -2.80 14.73
CA ASN A 547 -6.47 -3.92 15.63
C ASN A 547 -5.31 -3.59 16.58
N GLY A 548 -4.25 -2.93 16.07
CA GLY A 548 -3.16 -2.42 16.91
C GLY A 548 -3.63 -1.38 17.92
N LEU A 549 -4.57 -0.48 17.52
CA LEU A 549 -5.15 0.49 18.44
C LEU A 549 -5.94 -0.24 19.56
N TYR A 550 -6.82 -1.17 19.20
CA TYR A 550 -7.63 -1.91 20.20
C TYR A 550 -6.75 -2.65 21.21
N SER A 551 -5.81 -3.46 20.72
CA SER A 551 -4.97 -4.29 21.59
C SER A 551 -4.05 -3.46 22.48
N GLU A 552 -3.38 -2.46 21.95
CA GLU A 552 -2.36 -1.72 22.70
C GLU A 552 -2.95 -0.68 23.67
N CYS A 553 -4.10 -0.07 23.32
CA CYS A 553 -4.82 0.76 24.27
C CYS A 553 -5.43 -0.08 25.41
N PHE A 554 -6.00 -1.24 25.10
CA PHE A 554 -6.52 -2.13 26.13
C PHE A 554 -5.43 -2.72 27.02
N MET A 555 -4.29 -3.10 26.43
CA MET A 555 -3.13 -3.56 27.18
C MET A 555 -2.66 -2.51 28.21
N GLU A 556 -2.72 -1.21 27.86
CA GLU A 556 -2.37 -0.13 28.80
C GLU A 556 -3.38 0.00 29.94
N GLU A 557 -4.68 -0.26 29.70
CA GLU A 557 -5.68 -0.33 30.78
C GLU A 557 -5.45 -1.52 31.71
N VAL A 558 -5.05 -2.66 31.15
CA VAL A 558 -4.66 -3.85 31.93
C VAL A 558 -3.39 -3.58 32.76
N VAL A 559 -2.40 -2.93 32.17
CA VAL A 559 -1.18 -2.48 32.87
C VAL A 559 -1.53 -1.58 34.04
N HIS A 560 -2.37 -0.58 33.82
CA HIS A 560 -2.81 0.34 34.88
C HIS A 560 -3.50 -0.41 36.04
N ALA A 561 -4.38 -1.35 35.71
CA ALA A 561 -5.07 -2.19 36.73
C ALA A 561 -4.10 -3.13 37.48
N SER A 562 -3.00 -3.54 36.86
CA SER A 562 -1.97 -4.37 37.47
C SER A 562 -1.04 -3.62 38.43
N GLY A 563 -1.00 -2.28 38.35
CA GLY A 563 -0.09 -1.43 39.11
C GLY A 563 1.39 -1.52 38.71
N ARG A 564 1.70 -2.16 37.56
CA ARG A 564 3.09 -2.38 37.08
C ARG A 564 3.52 -1.34 36.08
N ASP A 565 4.84 -1.24 35.82
CA ASP A 565 5.36 -0.44 34.70
C ASP A 565 4.96 -1.02 33.36
N SER A 566 4.58 -0.17 32.43
CA SER A 566 4.04 -0.55 31.11
C SER A 566 5.05 -1.34 30.26
N LEU A 567 6.33 -0.98 30.32
CA LEU A 567 7.38 -1.71 29.60
C LEU A 567 7.64 -3.08 30.25
N GLU A 568 7.75 -3.13 31.57
CA GLU A 568 8.03 -4.39 32.29
C GLU A 568 6.88 -5.40 32.17
N PHE A 569 5.63 -4.92 32.18
CA PHE A 569 4.47 -5.78 31.96
C PHE A 569 4.50 -6.42 30.56
N ARG A 570 4.75 -5.61 29.51
CA ARG A 570 4.85 -6.11 28.14
C ARG A 570 6.04 -7.05 27.95
N ARG A 571 7.20 -6.74 28.55
CA ARG A 571 8.39 -7.62 28.52
C ARG A 571 8.09 -9.02 29.08
N ALA A 572 7.34 -9.08 30.17
CA ALA A 572 6.97 -10.36 30.77
C ALA A 572 6.12 -11.21 29.83
N LEU A 573 5.24 -10.61 29.03
CA LEU A 573 4.40 -11.32 28.08
C LEU A 573 5.11 -11.63 26.74
N LEU A 574 6.25 -10.97 26.47
CA LEU A 574 7.01 -11.11 25.22
C LEU A 574 8.29 -11.94 25.36
N LYS A 575 8.54 -12.56 26.53
CA LYS A 575 9.79 -13.29 26.81
C LYS A 575 10.10 -14.40 25.79
N ASP A 576 9.08 -15.02 25.23
CA ASP A 576 9.18 -16.11 24.26
C ASP A 576 9.09 -15.61 22.80
N HIS A 577 9.04 -14.29 22.59
CA HIS A 577 8.91 -13.63 21.30
C HIS A 577 10.06 -12.64 21.05
N PRO A 578 11.27 -13.12 20.71
CA PRO A 578 12.49 -12.32 20.71
C PRO A 578 12.47 -11.14 19.74
N LYS A 579 11.77 -11.23 18.60
CA LYS A 579 11.68 -10.13 17.63
C LYS A 579 10.77 -9.01 18.15
N HIS A 580 9.63 -9.35 18.75
CA HIS A 580 8.77 -8.38 19.42
C HIS A 580 9.49 -7.72 20.62
N LEU A 581 10.12 -8.55 21.46
CA LEU A 581 10.87 -8.06 22.62
C LEU A 581 12.04 -7.16 22.20
N GLY A 582 12.77 -7.56 21.17
CA GLY A 582 13.90 -6.79 20.63
C GLY A 582 13.49 -5.40 20.18
N ILE A 583 12.39 -5.28 19.42
CA ILE A 583 11.93 -3.98 18.93
C ILE A 583 11.34 -3.10 20.03
N LEU A 584 10.65 -3.70 21.01
CA LEU A 584 10.14 -3.01 22.18
C LEU A 584 11.30 -2.42 23.04
N ASN A 585 12.35 -3.21 23.24
CA ASN A 585 13.54 -2.76 23.97
C ASN A 585 14.26 -1.63 23.23
N ALA A 586 14.44 -1.75 21.92
CA ALA A 586 15.10 -0.75 21.11
C ALA A 586 14.39 0.61 21.15
N VAL A 587 13.05 0.63 21.07
CA VAL A 587 12.30 1.88 21.15
C VAL A 587 12.34 2.48 22.55
N ALA A 588 12.23 1.65 23.60
CA ALA A 588 12.26 2.10 24.99
C ALA A 588 13.61 2.69 25.37
N GLU A 589 14.71 2.04 24.98
CA GLU A 589 16.08 2.55 25.18
C GLU A 589 16.28 3.90 24.49
N LYS A 590 15.93 3.98 23.21
CA LYS A 590 16.08 5.21 22.42
C LYS A 590 15.23 6.37 22.97
N ALA A 591 14.03 6.09 23.44
CA ALA A 591 13.14 7.08 24.07
C ALA A 591 13.56 7.44 25.51
N GLY A 592 14.50 6.71 26.10
CA GLY A 592 14.91 6.90 27.49
C GLY A 592 13.76 6.56 28.45
N TRP A 593 13.08 5.42 28.25
CA TRP A 593 12.02 4.96 29.16
C TRP A 593 12.56 4.85 30.59
N GLY A 594 11.78 5.26 31.59
CA GLY A 594 12.22 5.32 32.98
C GLY A 594 13.00 6.58 33.38
N LYS A 595 13.52 7.39 32.41
CA LYS A 595 14.13 8.68 32.71
C LYS A 595 13.05 9.76 32.88
N PRO A 596 13.31 10.81 33.71
CA PRO A 596 12.37 11.92 33.86
C PRO A 596 12.04 12.59 32.52
N THR A 597 10.80 13.04 32.38
CA THR A 597 10.30 13.89 31.27
C THR A 597 10.23 15.34 31.71
N ALA A 598 10.05 16.27 30.77
CA ALA A 598 9.71 17.65 31.10
C ALA A 598 8.38 17.70 31.92
N PRO A 599 8.20 18.72 32.78
CA PRO A 599 6.98 18.85 33.58
C PRO A 599 5.72 18.83 32.71
N GLY A 600 4.75 17.98 33.08
CA GLY A 600 3.48 17.79 32.37
C GLY A 600 3.55 16.99 31.06
N VAL A 601 4.72 16.47 30.70
CA VAL A 601 4.90 15.54 29.57
C VAL A 601 4.84 14.10 30.05
N HIS A 602 4.06 13.29 29.37
CA HIS A 602 3.84 11.87 29.70
C HIS A 602 4.22 10.98 28.53
N ARG A 603 4.74 9.77 28.83
CA ARG A 603 5.10 8.77 27.82
C ARG A 603 4.05 7.68 27.73
N GLY A 604 3.72 7.31 26.49
CA GLY A 604 2.94 6.10 26.18
C GLY A 604 3.74 5.22 25.24
N ILE A 605 3.59 3.90 25.38
CA ILE A 605 4.30 2.89 24.58
C ILE A 605 3.29 1.96 23.94
N ALA A 606 3.62 1.48 22.73
CA ALA A 606 2.85 0.47 21.99
C ALA A 606 3.80 -0.37 21.16
N GLN A 607 3.43 -1.63 20.91
CA GLN A 607 4.12 -2.53 19.97
C GLN A 607 3.10 -3.31 19.15
N PHE A 608 3.44 -3.65 17.92
CA PHE A 608 2.57 -4.47 17.06
C PHE A 608 3.36 -5.09 15.92
N MET A 609 2.77 -6.05 15.23
CA MET A 609 3.32 -6.67 14.05
C MET A 609 2.36 -6.53 12.87
N GLY A 610 2.90 -6.35 11.67
CA GLY A 610 2.14 -6.40 10.42
C GLY A 610 3.06 -6.59 9.22
N TYR A 611 2.55 -7.27 8.19
CA TYR A 611 3.25 -7.42 6.92
C TYR A 611 4.65 -8.03 7.04
N GLY A 612 4.85 -8.92 8.00
CA GLY A 612 6.12 -9.56 8.28
C GLY A 612 7.15 -8.66 8.96
N SER A 613 6.76 -7.52 9.55
CA SER A 613 7.67 -6.61 10.28
C SER A 613 7.14 -6.33 11.67
N TYR A 614 8.09 -6.15 12.60
CA TYR A 614 7.85 -5.85 14.00
C TYR A 614 8.05 -4.36 14.24
N THR A 615 7.14 -3.72 14.96
CA THR A 615 7.17 -2.27 15.18
C THR A 615 6.81 -1.91 16.61
N ALA A 616 7.41 -0.84 17.11
CA ALA A 616 7.07 -0.27 18.40
C ALA A 616 7.20 1.25 18.37
N ALA A 617 6.47 1.94 19.23
CA ALA A 617 6.49 3.38 19.36
C ALA A 617 6.47 3.83 20.81
N VAL A 618 7.16 4.94 21.10
CA VAL A 618 7.01 5.72 22.34
C VAL A 618 6.64 7.14 21.95
N ALA A 619 5.52 7.64 22.51
CA ALA A 619 5.06 9.00 22.33
C ALA A 619 5.31 9.82 23.59
N GLU A 620 5.74 11.08 23.44
CA GLU A 620 5.80 12.09 24.49
C GLU A 620 4.72 13.14 24.25
N VAL A 621 3.76 13.24 25.16
CA VAL A 621 2.56 14.06 25.00
C VAL A 621 2.28 14.87 26.25
N SER A 622 1.82 16.11 26.09
CA SER A 622 1.20 16.88 27.16
C SER A 622 -0.24 17.27 26.80
N VAL A 623 -1.10 17.39 27.82
CA VAL A 623 -2.48 17.81 27.68
C VAL A 623 -2.73 19.04 28.53
N LYS A 624 -3.18 20.13 27.91
CA LYS A 624 -3.53 21.39 28.58
C LYS A 624 -4.98 21.76 28.21
N GLY A 625 -5.90 21.64 29.18
CA GLY A 625 -7.32 21.80 28.89
C GLY A 625 -7.78 20.76 27.88
N ASN A 626 -8.22 21.22 26.71
CA ASN A 626 -8.64 20.37 25.58
C ASN A 626 -7.56 20.20 24.48
N GLU A 627 -6.38 20.75 24.67
CA GLU A 627 -5.29 20.73 23.69
C GLU A 627 -4.29 19.62 23.99
N VAL A 628 -4.02 18.82 22.96
CA VAL A 628 -3.04 17.73 22.98
C VAL A 628 -1.83 18.17 22.15
N HIS A 629 -0.68 18.29 22.81
CA HIS A 629 0.60 18.57 22.17
C HIS A 629 1.42 17.28 22.11
N ILE A 630 1.73 16.82 20.91
CA ILE A 630 2.59 15.67 20.68
C ILE A 630 4.00 16.20 20.45
N HIS A 631 4.86 16.05 21.46
CA HIS A 631 6.20 16.64 21.42
C HIS A 631 7.18 15.80 20.60
N LYS A 632 7.14 14.48 20.83
CA LYS A 632 8.10 13.55 20.26
C LYS A 632 7.47 12.19 20.03
N LEU A 633 7.87 11.54 18.94
CA LEU A 633 7.62 10.13 18.66
C LEU A 633 8.95 9.44 18.35
N VAL A 634 9.26 8.41 19.09
CA VAL A 634 10.32 7.46 18.76
C VAL A 634 9.65 6.22 18.20
N LEU A 635 10.00 5.83 16.98
CA LEU A 635 9.44 4.65 16.31
C LEU A 635 10.58 3.69 15.95
N ALA A 636 10.39 2.42 16.28
CA ALA A 636 11.32 1.37 15.94
C ALA A 636 10.69 0.38 14.97
N THR A 637 11.47 -0.10 14.00
CA THR A 637 11.04 -1.14 13.05
C THR A 637 12.14 -2.17 12.82
N ASN A 638 11.76 -3.45 12.85
CA ASN A 638 12.55 -4.57 12.37
C ASN A 638 11.83 -5.17 11.15
N CYS A 639 12.37 -4.93 9.98
CA CYS A 639 11.91 -5.50 8.71
C CYS A 639 12.81 -6.63 8.19
N GLY A 640 13.68 -7.18 9.05
CA GLY A 640 14.70 -8.15 8.66
C GLY A 640 15.77 -7.49 7.80
N HIS A 641 15.66 -7.57 6.48
CA HIS A 641 16.62 -6.95 5.55
C HIS A 641 16.27 -5.49 5.26
N ALA A 642 17.06 -4.55 5.78
CA ALA A 642 16.91 -3.12 5.52
C ALA A 642 17.67 -2.72 4.24
N VAL A 643 16.95 -2.57 3.11
CA VAL A 643 17.55 -2.28 1.80
C VAL A 643 18.05 -0.84 1.69
N ASN A 644 17.23 0.13 2.14
CA ASN A 644 17.58 1.55 2.09
C ASN A 644 17.06 2.27 3.34
N GLN A 645 17.95 2.63 4.23
CA GLN A 645 17.60 3.24 5.53
C GLN A 645 16.86 4.58 5.38
N ARG A 646 17.18 5.40 4.36
CA ARG A 646 16.48 6.67 4.10
C ARG A 646 15.03 6.47 3.69
N THR A 647 14.77 5.50 2.82
CA THR A 647 13.38 5.22 2.39
C THR A 647 12.58 4.59 3.52
N ILE A 648 13.21 3.77 4.38
CA ILE A 648 12.56 3.22 5.58
C ILE A 648 12.20 4.36 6.54
N ALA A 649 13.12 5.26 6.86
CA ALA A 649 12.84 6.41 7.73
C ALA A 649 11.69 7.26 7.18
N ALA A 650 11.69 7.56 5.88
CA ALA A 650 10.60 8.31 5.24
C ALA A 650 9.24 7.59 5.33
N GLN A 651 9.21 6.24 5.29
CA GLN A 651 7.98 5.49 5.50
C GLN A 651 7.50 5.55 6.95
N VAL A 652 8.41 5.52 7.92
CA VAL A 652 8.12 5.68 9.35
C VAL A 652 7.53 7.08 9.61
N GLU A 653 8.19 8.13 9.14
CA GLU A 653 7.71 9.53 9.27
C GLU A 653 6.34 9.73 8.60
N GLY A 654 6.17 9.23 7.37
CA GLY A 654 4.91 9.29 6.65
C GLY A 654 3.78 8.51 7.33
N SER A 655 4.08 7.47 8.13
CA SER A 655 3.08 6.76 8.91
C SER A 655 2.54 7.58 10.08
N VAL A 656 3.36 8.46 10.66
CA VAL A 656 2.92 9.39 11.71
C VAL A 656 1.89 10.36 11.18
N ALA A 657 2.20 11.07 10.08
CA ALA A 657 1.28 12.03 9.48
C ALA A 657 -0.09 11.40 9.20
N TYR A 658 -0.08 10.21 8.60
CA TYR A 658 -1.30 9.52 8.19
C TYR A 658 -2.05 8.86 9.37
N ALA A 659 -1.35 8.48 10.45
CA ALA A 659 -1.98 8.02 11.69
C ALA A 659 -2.68 9.15 12.46
N LEU A 660 -2.13 10.38 12.42
CA LEU A 660 -2.76 11.54 13.05
C LEU A 660 -4.13 11.83 12.45
N ASP A 661 -4.35 11.56 11.16
CA ASP A 661 -5.65 11.71 10.51
C ASP A 661 -6.72 10.84 11.19
N THR A 662 -6.37 9.63 11.67
CA THR A 662 -7.30 8.74 12.39
C THR A 662 -7.71 9.26 13.77
N LEU A 663 -6.90 10.16 14.34
CA LEU A 663 -7.17 10.80 15.64
C LEU A 663 -7.93 12.12 15.49
N GLN A 664 -8.06 12.67 14.28
CA GLN A 664 -8.66 13.98 14.01
C GLN A 664 -9.94 13.90 13.19
N SER A 665 -10.03 12.91 12.27
CA SER A 665 -11.07 12.87 11.24
C SER A 665 -11.87 11.57 11.26
N GLU A 666 -13.10 11.69 10.82
CA GLU A 666 -14.02 10.58 10.58
C GLU A 666 -14.93 10.89 9.40
N VAL A 667 -15.45 9.85 8.78
CA VAL A 667 -16.54 9.93 7.81
C VAL A 667 -17.84 9.52 8.50
N THR A 668 -18.86 10.38 8.39
CA THR A 668 -20.20 10.16 8.95
C THR A 668 -21.22 10.07 7.83
N ILE A 669 -22.28 9.29 8.07
CA ILE A 669 -23.37 9.07 7.14
C ILE A 669 -24.64 9.72 7.70
N LYS A 670 -25.28 10.55 6.88
CA LYS A 670 -26.57 11.16 7.14
C LYS A 670 -27.45 11.02 5.90
N ASP A 671 -28.67 10.56 6.08
CA ASP A 671 -29.62 10.35 4.98
C ASP A 671 -28.99 9.56 3.82
N GLY A 672 -28.29 8.47 4.13
CA GLY A 672 -27.56 7.59 3.19
C GLY A 672 -26.29 8.18 2.57
N ARG A 673 -25.97 9.44 2.84
CA ARG A 673 -24.89 10.22 2.20
C ARG A 673 -23.73 10.45 3.15
N VAL A 674 -22.56 10.60 2.58
CA VAL A 674 -21.36 11.07 3.30
C VAL A 674 -21.47 12.57 3.56
N GLU A 675 -21.24 13.00 4.81
CA GLU A 675 -21.29 14.40 5.19
C GLU A 675 -19.99 15.17 4.88
N GLN A 676 -18.84 14.50 5.04
CA GLN A 676 -17.53 15.11 4.78
C GLN A 676 -17.21 15.09 3.30
N SER A 677 -16.80 16.20 2.74
CA SER A 677 -16.57 16.31 1.30
C SER A 677 -15.21 16.91 0.92
N ASN A 678 -14.60 17.74 1.77
CA ASN A 678 -13.33 18.39 1.49
C ASN A 678 -12.55 18.62 2.80
N PHE A 679 -11.35 19.19 2.73
CA PHE A 679 -10.43 19.37 3.87
C PHE A 679 -10.89 20.36 4.93
N ASP A 680 -11.95 21.11 4.70
CA ASP A 680 -12.65 21.91 5.70
C ASP A 680 -13.55 21.06 6.62
N THR A 681 -14.17 20.00 6.06
CA THR A 681 -15.05 19.07 6.80
C THR A 681 -14.34 17.75 7.15
N TYR A 682 -13.28 17.41 6.44
CA TYR A 682 -12.38 16.27 6.69
C TYR A 682 -10.94 16.77 6.87
N PRO A 683 -10.57 17.32 8.04
CA PRO A 683 -9.24 17.88 8.27
C PRO A 683 -8.16 16.78 8.24
N ILE A 684 -7.03 17.07 7.60
CA ILE A 684 -5.84 16.23 7.59
C ILE A 684 -4.74 16.86 8.43
N ALA A 685 -3.76 16.05 8.86
CA ALA A 685 -2.61 16.52 9.63
C ALA A 685 -1.86 17.64 8.90
N ARG A 686 -1.55 18.70 9.63
CA ARG A 686 -0.82 19.87 9.13
C ARG A 686 0.63 19.81 9.62
N LEU A 687 1.54 20.43 8.89
CA LEU A 687 2.97 20.44 9.23
C LEU A 687 3.24 20.91 10.66
N LYS A 688 2.49 21.90 11.15
CA LYS A 688 2.60 22.41 12.53
C LYS A 688 2.23 21.40 13.62
N GLN A 689 1.46 20.36 13.28
CA GLN A 689 1.02 19.31 14.20
C GLN A 689 2.00 18.12 14.22
N MET A 690 2.97 18.11 13.30
CA MET A 690 3.96 17.03 13.25
C MET A 690 4.91 17.12 14.43
N PRO A 691 5.06 16.06 15.23
CA PRO A 691 6.01 15.99 16.31
C PRO A 691 7.45 15.87 15.80
N HIS A 692 8.42 16.03 16.71
CA HIS A 692 9.78 15.54 16.44
C HIS A 692 9.77 14.01 16.33
N ILE A 693 10.27 13.46 15.21
CA ILE A 693 10.27 12.02 14.96
C ILE A 693 11.69 11.48 14.96
N GLU A 694 11.92 10.43 15.75
CA GLU A 694 13.16 9.65 15.72
C GLU A 694 12.86 8.23 15.27
N THR A 695 13.59 7.77 14.25
CA THR A 695 13.45 6.41 13.72
C THR A 695 14.59 5.52 14.16
N VAL A 696 14.26 4.34 14.69
CA VAL A 696 15.19 3.24 14.99
C VAL A 696 14.96 2.12 14.00
N ILE A 697 15.97 1.79 13.20
CA ILE A 697 15.95 0.64 12.30
C ILE A 697 16.82 -0.43 12.94
N ALA A 698 16.23 -1.56 13.29
CA ALA A 698 16.90 -2.65 13.99
C ALA A 698 16.86 -3.95 13.15
N PRO A 699 17.61 -4.02 12.02
CA PRO A 699 17.55 -5.13 11.10
C PRO A 699 18.23 -6.38 11.69
N THR A 700 17.61 -7.55 11.52
CA THR A 700 18.19 -8.84 11.96
C THR A 700 18.74 -9.67 10.81
N PHE A 701 18.46 -9.30 9.56
CA PHE A 701 18.94 -9.93 8.32
C PHE A 701 18.60 -11.43 8.16
N ASP A 702 17.55 -11.89 8.84
CA ASP A 702 17.09 -13.29 8.83
C ASP A 702 15.74 -13.48 8.11
N PHE A 703 15.05 -12.40 7.76
CA PHE A 703 13.77 -12.42 7.03
C PHE A 703 13.59 -11.20 6.15
N TRP A 704 12.51 -11.16 5.37
CA TRP A 704 12.10 -10.02 4.55
C TRP A 704 10.73 -9.54 4.97
N GLY A 705 10.68 -8.40 5.63
CA GLY A 705 9.46 -7.74 6.06
C GLY A 705 9.13 -6.51 5.22
N GLY A 706 7.86 -6.09 5.28
CA GLY A 706 7.40 -4.87 4.63
C GLY A 706 7.53 -3.65 5.55
N VAL A 707 7.66 -2.44 4.98
CA VAL A 707 7.84 -1.20 5.77
C VAL A 707 6.78 -0.13 5.46
N GLY A 708 6.05 -0.28 4.36
CA GLY A 708 5.08 0.73 3.92
C GLY A 708 3.92 0.96 4.88
N GLU A 709 3.54 -0.06 5.65
CA GLU A 709 2.32 -0.08 6.46
C GLU A 709 2.52 -0.35 7.96
N PRO A 710 3.49 -1.20 8.42
CA PRO A 710 3.48 -1.69 9.81
C PRO A 710 3.53 -0.62 10.88
N THR A 711 4.34 0.41 10.71
CA THR A 711 4.55 1.44 11.75
C THR A 711 3.31 2.28 12.06
N ILE A 712 2.34 2.35 11.16
CA ILE A 712 1.10 3.10 11.42
C ILE A 712 0.29 2.51 12.57
N CYS A 713 0.42 1.20 12.81
CA CYS A 713 -0.36 0.46 13.81
C CYS A 713 -0.05 0.87 15.25
N VAL A 714 1.15 1.40 15.51
CA VAL A 714 1.66 1.73 16.85
C VAL A 714 1.65 3.22 17.17
N VAL A 715 1.44 4.09 16.17
CA VAL A 715 1.48 5.55 16.37
C VAL A 715 0.30 6.02 17.20
N ALA A 716 -0.93 5.74 16.74
CA ALA A 716 -2.14 6.16 17.44
C ALA A 716 -2.21 5.59 18.88
N PRO A 717 -2.01 4.29 19.13
CA PRO A 717 -2.08 3.76 20.48
C PRO A 717 -0.98 4.32 21.41
N ALA A 718 0.26 4.54 20.95
CA ALA A 718 1.28 5.16 21.77
C ALA A 718 0.89 6.59 22.23
N ILE A 719 0.28 7.38 21.31
CA ILE A 719 -0.24 8.72 21.65
C ILE A 719 -1.39 8.62 22.65
N LEU A 720 -2.36 7.72 22.41
CA LEU A 720 -3.53 7.55 23.30
C LEU A 720 -3.13 7.05 24.69
N ASN A 721 -2.12 6.18 24.78
CA ASN A 721 -1.57 5.70 26.04
C ASN A 721 -0.86 6.82 26.83
N ALA A 722 -0.16 7.72 26.13
CA ALA A 722 0.42 8.92 26.76
C ALA A 722 -0.68 9.88 27.26
N ILE A 723 -1.76 10.09 26.48
CA ILE A 723 -2.92 10.88 26.90
C ILE A 723 -3.60 10.24 28.12
N TYR A 724 -3.74 8.91 28.14
CA TYR A 724 -4.29 8.20 29.29
C TYR A 724 -3.48 8.49 30.57
N LYS A 725 -2.16 8.40 30.47
CA LYS A 725 -1.23 8.68 31.58
C LYS A 725 -1.32 10.15 32.04
N ALA A 726 -1.50 11.08 31.09
CA ALA A 726 -1.65 12.52 31.38
C ALA A 726 -2.96 12.86 32.11
N ARG A 727 -4.06 12.16 31.79
CA ARG A 727 -5.41 12.48 32.25
C ARG A 727 -5.98 11.54 33.31
N GLY A 728 -5.39 10.36 33.50
CA GLY A 728 -5.93 9.28 34.33
C GLY A 728 -7.21 8.65 33.76
N LYS A 729 -7.60 8.98 32.50
CA LYS A 729 -8.80 8.48 31.82
C LYS A 729 -8.47 8.02 30.41
N PRO A 730 -8.76 6.76 30.04
CA PRO A 730 -8.47 6.25 28.70
C PRO A 730 -9.38 6.87 27.63
N ILE A 731 -8.88 6.93 26.40
CA ILE A 731 -9.63 7.29 25.21
C ILE A 731 -10.04 6.00 24.49
N ARG A 732 -11.33 5.73 24.44
CA ARG A 732 -11.87 4.51 23.83
C ARG A 732 -12.63 4.77 22.52
N THR A 733 -12.87 6.04 22.18
CA THR A 733 -13.52 6.45 20.93
C THR A 733 -12.65 7.45 20.21
N VAL A 734 -12.31 7.18 18.98
CA VAL A 734 -11.63 8.11 18.08
C VAL A 734 -12.59 8.59 16.99
N PRO A 735 -12.41 9.81 16.44
CA PRO A 735 -11.35 10.80 16.72
C PRO A 735 -11.48 11.47 18.10
N LEU A 736 -10.41 12.17 18.50
CA LEU A 736 -10.26 12.79 19.83
C LEU A 736 -11.36 13.78 20.20
N LYS A 737 -12.03 14.37 19.20
CA LYS A 737 -13.18 15.30 19.41
C LYS A 737 -14.32 14.68 20.23
N HIS A 738 -14.51 13.33 20.16
CA HIS A 738 -15.50 12.63 20.98
C HIS A 738 -15.16 12.61 22.47
N SER A 739 -13.91 12.93 22.81
CA SER A 739 -13.45 13.13 24.20
C SER A 739 -13.20 14.60 24.53
N GLY A 740 -13.67 15.53 23.69
CA GLY A 740 -13.49 16.96 23.83
C GLY A 740 -12.03 17.41 23.63
N LEU A 741 -11.20 16.64 22.93
CA LEU A 741 -9.78 16.93 22.71
C LEU A 741 -9.48 17.25 21.24
N LYS A 742 -8.43 18.04 21.02
CA LYS A 742 -7.89 18.37 19.70
C LYS A 742 -6.35 18.35 19.70
N ILE A 743 -5.72 17.90 18.61
CA ILE A 743 -4.28 18.03 18.39
C ILE A 743 -3.99 19.46 17.90
N VAL A 744 -2.95 20.08 18.44
CA VAL A 744 -2.56 21.47 18.14
C VAL A 744 -1.13 21.57 17.66
#